data_f069d579bbb0402c3ecb34cc085e77e4
#
_entry.id   f069d579bbb0402c3ecb34cc085e77e4
#
_cell.length_a   1.000
_cell.length_b   1.000
_cell.length_c   1.000
_cell.angle_alpha   90.00
_cell.angle_beta   90.00
_cell.angle_gamma   90.00
#
_symmetry.space_group_name_H-M   'P 1'
#
loop_
_entity.id
_entity.type
_entity.pdbx_description
1 polymer ?
#
loop_
_entity_poly.entity_id
_entity_poly.type
_entity_poly.pdbx_seq_one_letter_code
_entity_poly.pdbx_strand_id
1 'polypeptide(L)'
;MRKQIALLAAAAIAVNASAPVCFAKTITPNATAAASSKSTATADTEDRSDMEKALATVKSRITIPEEYSKFSCTTGESNGLKNYNFTWENPDDISGNSYYVTVTGDLITSYTSPDRYNYGQKRGFAKMSKKAFANKALSWLYTVNPSMKGYTVADDDIRLRLDSDIVSISFSRKYGSVEVRNNSGRIYLNKYTGDVLGMDMNWWQNAKFDSSADVLTQEAIKEIYAKEVTIKPWYRISTDYETNKTTASIVYEPQNSFIYNASTGEHSTMNDDYLAALDTDKYSDSGYDMPAEEEALDVMEEDDIEATPATGVKFTDEEKKKFAAFMQGYKANLAVEKLASEVKELMMKDKYIGVTKSHLVNDFNIDYSEEAPSGFAISCRFYINNKKEYSEIYVTADAESGKVISFNNYTLNSKQALDVKKANSIAEEAAKYYYGDIFGEYKADPENTAPAVKTENYTVTSRSFKFYRYVNNIQVSGDSIYVTVNSDGRVTGISSNYTKDVDFGDGKIVNKQKALELLFGQQDMSLYYDGFTDYRSVPHTYLIYSMDSWKLNARTGKLCDNNGKPLEKAASQGETCPYTDLDNSRYKSEIATLYNYGIKIHDNEKFSPNSKITADEVNALLSLINAGYYEDPVVEEYAANGSESTSAKYLTRKELARLFVKDMGADRYAKMKNIFKSPFKDVSDSSAYVGYISIAWAAGAVDGSKNGNFDPDGYVTREYAYHCIYNYILNGLDS
;
A
#
# COMPACT_ATOMS: atom_id res chain seq x y z
N MET A 1 -38.10 44.77 13.01
CA MET A 1 -37.85 43.39 12.54
C MET A 1 -36.53 42.71 13.05
N ARG A 2 -35.64 43.42 13.76
CA ARG A 2 -34.39 42.85 14.35
C ARG A 2 -34.43 42.55 15.86
N LYS A 3 -35.55 42.83 16.53
CA LYS A 3 -35.78 42.55 17.98
C LYS A 3 -36.70 41.37 18.27
N GLN A 4 -37.30 40.76 17.26
CA GLN A 4 -38.18 39.57 17.43
C GLN A 4 -37.49 38.24 17.14
N ILE A 5 -36.28 38.25 16.54
CA ILE A 5 -35.49 37.04 16.29
C ILE A 5 -34.64 36.63 17.50
N ALA A 6 -34.34 37.57 18.40
CA ALA A 6 -33.57 37.29 19.61
C ALA A 6 -34.38 36.64 20.75
N LEU A 7 -35.73 36.68 20.70
CA LEU A 7 -36.59 36.07 21.71
C LEU A 7 -36.97 34.62 21.42
N LEU A 8 -36.83 34.17 20.18
CA LEU A 8 -37.10 32.77 19.78
C LEU A 8 -35.89 31.83 20.02
N ALA A 9 -34.67 32.38 20.06
CA ALA A 9 -33.48 31.60 20.39
C ALA A 9 -33.31 31.32 21.89
N ALA A 10 -33.92 32.12 22.77
CA ALA A 10 -33.85 31.95 24.22
C ALA A 10 -34.91 30.97 24.78
N ALA A 11 -35.97 30.71 24.02
CA ALA A 11 -37.03 29.78 24.43
C ALA A 11 -36.75 28.29 24.06
N ALA A 12 -35.81 28.06 23.16
CA ALA A 12 -35.42 26.69 22.76
C ALA A 12 -34.44 25.99 23.71
N ILE A 13 -33.81 26.73 24.62
CA ILE A 13 -32.83 26.21 25.57
C ILE A 13 -33.46 25.69 26.89
N ALA A 14 -34.72 26.02 27.16
CA ALA A 14 -35.36 25.71 28.45
C ALA A 14 -36.31 24.49 28.43
N VAL A 15 -36.48 23.78 27.31
CA VAL A 15 -37.46 22.68 27.19
C VAL A 15 -36.83 21.28 27.11
N ASN A 16 -35.51 21.17 27.01
CA ASN A 16 -34.84 19.86 26.88
C ASN A 16 -34.28 19.27 28.19
N ALA A 17 -34.77 19.70 29.37
CA ALA A 17 -34.30 19.21 30.67
C ALA A 17 -35.10 18.04 31.25
N SER A 18 -36.05 17.48 30.56
CA SER A 18 -36.82 16.33 31.09
C SER A 18 -37.40 15.41 30.02
N ALA A 19 -36.54 14.67 29.36
CA ALA A 19 -36.97 13.46 28.67
C ALA A 19 -36.44 12.25 29.47
N PRO A 20 -37.27 11.26 29.82
CA PRO A 20 -36.81 10.07 30.49
C PRO A 20 -35.93 9.26 29.56
N VAL A 21 -34.69 9.04 29.98
CA VAL A 21 -33.75 8.15 29.28
C VAL A 21 -34.26 6.73 29.47
N CYS A 22 -34.93 6.19 28.46
CA CYS A 22 -35.24 4.75 28.42
C CYS A 22 -33.97 4.00 28.00
N PHE A 23 -33.34 3.31 28.94
CA PHE A 23 -32.26 2.37 28.67
C PHE A 23 -32.87 1.03 28.23
N ALA A 24 -32.71 0.66 26.97
CA ALA A 24 -32.93 -0.70 26.54
C ALA A 24 -31.65 -1.51 26.81
N LYS A 25 -31.67 -2.32 27.83
CA LYS A 25 -30.62 -3.27 28.20
C LYS A 25 -30.81 -4.51 27.34
N THR A 26 -29.99 -4.71 26.33
CA THR A 26 -29.94 -6.00 25.61
C THR A 26 -29.11 -6.96 26.46
N ILE A 27 -29.77 -7.78 27.26
CA ILE A 27 -29.14 -8.89 27.98
C ILE A 27 -29.54 -10.16 27.24
N THR A 28 -28.58 -10.86 26.68
CA THR A 28 -28.73 -12.27 26.32
C THR A 28 -28.54 -13.10 27.57
N PRO A 29 -29.48 -14.03 27.90
CA PRO A 29 -29.36 -14.81 29.12
C PRO A 29 -28.54 -16.08 28.87
N ASN A 30 -27.45 -16.25 29.62
CA ASN A 30 -27.05 -17.59 29.98
C ASN A 30 -26.73 -17.64 31.47
N ALA A 31 -27.40 -18.61 32.11
CA ALA A 31 -27.55 -18.74 33.53
C ALA A 31 -26.39 -19.50 34.19
N THR A 32 -26.37 -19.29 35.48
CA THR A 32 -25.80 -20.08 36.59
C THR A 32 -24.39 -19.75 37.04
N ALA A 33 -24.28 -18.96 38.10
CA ALA A 33 -23.86 -19.47 39.43
C ALA A 33 -23.86 -18.32 40.44
N ALA A 34 -24.58 -18.53 41.55
CA ALA A 34 -24.63 -17.64 42.69
C ALA A 34 -23.35 -17.75 43.53
N ALA A 35 -22.73 -16.62 43.84
CA ALA A 35 -22.19 -16.30 45.16
C ALA A 35 -21.43 -14.97 45.17
N SER A 36 -21.67 -14.16 46.20
CA SER A 36 -20.89 -13.01 46.61
C SER A 36 -21.25 -11.65 46.00
N SER A 37 -22.39 -11.14 46.47
CA SER A 37 -22.82 -9.76 46.27
C SER A 37 -22.34 -8.89 47.44
N LYS A 38 -21.26 -8.09 47.22
CA LYS A 38 -21.03 -6.83 47.99
C LYS A 38 -20.00 -5.87 47.41
N SER A 39 -19.43 -6.15 46.22
CA SER A 39 -18.44 -5.29 45.62
C SER A 39 -18.88 -4.64 44.30
N THR A 40 -20.03 -5.00 43.74
CA THR A 40 -20.48 -4.60 42.40
C THR A 40 -21.31 -3.33 42.34
N ALA A 41 -21.84 -2.83 43.45
CA ALA A 41 -22.76 -1.67 43.43
C ALA A 41 -22.03 -0.31 43.30
N THR A 42 -20.79 -0.21 43.73
CA THR A 42 -20.01 1.04 43.64
C THR A 42 -19.31 1.19 42.28
N ALA A 43 -18.83 0.12 41.68
CA ALA A 43 -18.22 0.13 40.35
C ALA A 43 -19.23 0.46 39.24
N ASP A 44 -20.45 -0.08 39.30
CA ASP A 44 -21.53 0.19 38.33
C ASP A 44 -22.00 1.67 38.36
N THR A 45 -21.93 2.34 39.54
CA THR A 45 -22.36 3.75 39.66
C THR A 45 -21.29 4.71 39.16
N GLU A 46 -20.01 4.41 39.32
CA GLU A 46 -18.89 5.21 38.85
C GLU A 46 -18.76 5.12 37.33
N ASP A 47 -18.85 3.92 36.77
CA ASP A 47 -18.82 3.67 35.34
C ASP A 47 -19.99 4.35 34.60
N ARG A 48 -21.16 4.38 35.20
CA ARG A 48 -22.31 5.11 34.66
C ARG A 48 -22.10 6.63 34.69
N SER A 49 -21.53 7.17 35.76
CA SER A 49 -21.23 8.60 35.87
C SER A 49 -20.20 9.06 34.80
N ASP A 50 -19.18 8.25 34.54
CA ASP A 50 -18.16 8.57 33.56
C ASP A 50 -18.67 8.45 32.14
N MET A 51 -19.50 7.45 31.84
CA MET A 51 -20.21 7.35 30.56
C MET A 51 -21.12 8.56 30.30
N GLU A 52 -21.85 9.03 31.32
CA GLU A 52 -22.74 10.20 31.22
C GLU A 52 -21.90 11.48 30.94
N LYS A 53 -20.73 11.65 31.56
CA LYS A 53 -19.80 12.74 31.28
C LYS A 53 -19.25 12.66 29.84
N ALA A 54 -18.84 11.48 29.41
CA ALA A 54 -18.36 11.26 28.04
C ALA A 54 -19.45 11.57 27.00
N LEU A 55 -20.69 11.13 27.24
CA LEU A 55 -21.83 11.45 26.38
C LEU A 55 -22.14 12.94 26.35
N ALA A 56 -22.08 13.62 27.51
CA ALA A 56 -22.27 15.07 27.59
C ALA A 56 -21.18 15.83 26.80
N THR A 57 -19.94 15.32 26.83
CA THR A 57 -18.84 15.84 26.02
C THR A 57 -19.18 15.77 24.54
N VAL A 58 -19.63 14.62 24.04
CA VAL A 58 -20.04 14.46 22.64
C VAL A 58 -21.16 15.43 22.29
N LYS A 59 -22.26 15.42 23.04
CA LYS A 59 -23.44 16.26 22.78
C LYS A 59 -23.15 17.77 22.81
N SER A 60 -22.14 18.19 23.57
CA SER A 60 -21.74 19.58 23.62
C SER A 60 -20.85 20.03 22.44
N ARG A 61 -20.25 19.10 21.71
CA ARG A 61 -19.22 19.36 20.70
C ARG A 61 -19.59 18.89 19.30
N ILE A 62 -20.45 17.88 19.19
CA ILE A 62 -20.90 17.28 17.93
C ILE A 62 -22.41 17.32 17.87
N THR A 63 -22.95 17.81 16.76
CA THR A 63 -24.38 17.79 16.49
C THR A 63 -24.73 16.49 15.79
N ILE A 64 -25.60 15.69 16.42
CA ILE A 64 -26.18 14.50 15.79
C ILE A 64 -27.61 14.86 15.38
N PRO A 65 -28.02 14.68 14.12
CA PRO A 65 -29.37 14.99 13.64
C PRO A 65 -30.43 14.13 14.35
N GLU A 66 -31.63 14.67 14.53
CA GLU A 66 -32.72 14.03 15.31
C GLU A 66 -33.20 12.71 14.72
N GLU A 67 -33.11 12.55 13.41
CA GLU A 67 -33.45 11.30 12.71
C GLU A 67 -32.58 10.11 13.11
N TYR A 68 -31.36 10.35 13.64
CA TYR A 68 -30.50 9.30 14.20
C TYR A 68 -30.88 9.02 15.67
N SER A 69 -32.07 8.49 15.87
CA SER A 69 -32.72 8.37 17.18
C SER A 69 -32.40 7.09 17.93
N LYS A 70 -31.93 6.04 17.26
CA LYS A 70 -31.55 4.78 17.92
C LYS A 70 -30.12 4.89 18.42
N PHE A 71 -29.98 4.82 19.75
CA PHE A 71 -28.71 5.04 20.45
C PHE A 71 -28.21 3.77 21.11
N SER A 72 -26.91 3.52 21.02
CA SER A 72 -26.23 2.48 21.79
C SER A 72 -24.84 2.97 22.27
N CYS A 73 -24.34 2.32 23.32
CA CYS A 73 -23.01 2.58 23.86
C CYS A 73 -22.34 1.26 24.23
N THR A 74 -21.07 1.12 23.86
CA THR A 74 -20.19 0.05 24.35
C THR A 74 -18.98 0.66 25.04
N THR A 75 -18.41 -0.05 26.00
CA THR A 75 -17.24 0.40 26.74
C THR A 75 -16.05 -0.49 26.44
N GLY A 76 -14.86 0.08 26.47
CA GLY A 76 -13.60 -0.63 26.31
C GLY A 76 -12.49 0.09 27.06
N GLU A 77 -11.27 -0.33 26.82
CA GLU A 77 -10.07 0.30 27.36
C GLU A 77 -9.02 0.43 26.26
N SER A 78 -8.36 1.58 26.20
CA SER A 78 -7.25 1.82 25.28
C SER A 78 -6.18 2.64 26.00
N ASN A 79 -4.95 2.15 25.98
CA ASN A 79 -3.83 2.79 26.67
C ASN A 79 -4.17 3.12 28.15
N GLY A 80 -4.91 2.22 28.83
CA GLY A 80 -5.39 2.32 30.21
C GLY A 80 -6.35 3.43 30.53
N LEU A 81 -6.90 4.00 29.52
CA LEU A 81 -8.01 4.92 29.65
C LEU A 81 -9.28 4.21 29.20
N LYS A 82 -10.34 4.35 29.97
CA LYS A 82 -11.66 3.90 29.55
C LYS A 82 -12.06 4.62 28.26
N ASN A 83 -12.59 3.87 27.33
CA ASN A 83 -13.22 4.42 26.14
C ASN A 83 -14.70 4.08 26.10
N TYR A 84 -15.48 5.00 25.56
CA TYR A 84 -16.90 4.90 25.36
C TYR A 84 -17.21 5.08 23.88
N ASN A 85 -17.74 4.02 23.27
CA ASN A 85 -18.07 4.00 21.84
C ASN A 85 -19.58 4.23 21.72
N PHE A 86 -19.95 5.39 21.25
CA PHE A 86 -21.33 5.80 21.05
C PHE A 86 -21.74 5.63 19.60
N THR A 87 -22.90 5.04 19.37
CA THR A 87 -23.48 4.85 18.04
C THR A 87 -24.87 5.44 18.00
N TRP A 88 -25.16 6.20 16.94
CA TRP A 88 -26.50 6.70 16.63
C TRP A 88 -26.90 6.20 15.25
N GLU A 89 -28.03 5.48 15.19
CA GLU A 89 -28.57 4.92 13.97
C GLU A 89 -29.87 5.63 13.60
N ASN A 90 -30.10 5.83 12.31
CA ASN A 90 -31.39 6.22 11.80
C ASN A 90 -32.22 4.94 11.55
N PRO A 91 -33.34 4.73 12.27
CA PRO A 91 -34.13 3.50 12.12
C PRO A 91 -34.81 3.39 10.75
N ASP A 92 -34.93 4.47 10.01
CA ASP A 92 -35.54 4.50 8.68
C ASP A 92 -34.49 4.36 7.55
N ASP A 93 -33.19 4.39 7.87
CA ASP A 93 -32.12 4.22 6.90
C ASP A 93 -31.74 2.75 6.71
N ILE A 94 -32.12 2.20 5.54
CA ILE A 94 -31.83 0.82 5.15
C ILE A 94 -30.35 0.59 4.80
N SER A 95 -29.55 1.64 4.59
CA SER A 95 -28.12 1.52 4.31
C SER A 95 -27.31 1.13 5.57
N GLY A 96 -27.89 1.34 6.76
CA GLY A 96 -27.26 1.06 8.04
C GLY A 96 -26.12 2.00 8.41
N ASN A 97 -25.94 3.10 7.66
CA ASN A 97 -24.93 4.08 7.97
C ASN A 97 -25.27 4.87 9.24
N SER A 98 -24.30 5.06 10.10
CA SER A 98 -24.50 5.55 11.46
C SER A 98 -23.44 6.58 11.84
N TYR A 99 -23.76 7.40 12.85
CA TYR A 99 -22.75 8.17 13.55
C TYR A 99 -22.04 7.30 14.57
N TYR A 100 -20.70 7.28 14.53
CA TYR A 100 -19.87 6.62 15.53
C TYR A 100 -18.97 7.66 16.20
N VAL A 101 -18.92 7.68 17.52
CA VAL A 101 -18.05 8.59 18.26
C VAL A 101 -17.42 7.82 19.41
N THR A 102 -16.08 7.82 19.45
CA THR A 102 -15.32 7.26 20.58
C THR A 102 -14.78 8.39 21.44
N VAL A 103 -15.03 8.32 22.72
CA VAL A 103 -14.41 9.18 23.74
C VAL A 103 -13.46 8.32 24.56
N THR A 104 -12.18 8.70 24.60
CA THR A 104 -11.16 8.07 25.44
C THR A 104 -10.66 9.11 26.43
N GLY A 105 -10.82 8.88 27.73
CA GLY A 105 -10.56 9.91 28.72
C GLY A 105 -11.37 11.19 28.46
N ASP A 106 -10.70 12.31 28.25
CA ASP A 106 -11.34 13.62 28.01
C ASP A 106 -11.43 14.01 26.52
N LEU A 107 -10.94 13.16 25.62
CA LEU A 107 -10.84 13.45 24.19
C LEU A 107 -11.80 12.61 23.36
N ILE A 108 -12.35 13.23 22.34
CA ILE A 108 -12.98 12.52 21.21
C ILE A 108 -11.85 12.01 20.33
N THR A 109 -11.63 10.68 20.33
CA THR A 109 -10.51 10.03 19.62
C THR A 109 -10.90 9.44 18.28
N SER A 110 -12.19 9.17 18.07
CA SER A 110 -12.72 8.77 16.78
C SER A 110 -14.08 9.41 16.52
N TYR A 111 -14.35 9.76 15.28
CA TYR A 111 -15.63 10.25 14.80
C TYR A 111 -15.87 9.73 13.39
N THR A 112 -17.05 9.26 13.11
CA THR A 112 -17.49 8.87 11.78
C THR A 112 -18.92 9.35 11.56
N SER A 113 -19.15 10.07 10.47
CA SER A 113 -20.47 10.41 9.98
C SER A 113 -20.98 9.36 8.98
N PRO A 114 -22.30 9.22 8.80
CA PRO A 114 -22.90 8.32 7.80
C PRO A 114 -22.35 8.54 6.38
N ASP A 115 -22.07 9.80 6.05
CA ASP A 115 -21.59 10.18 4.72
C ASP A 115 -20.16 9.73 4.41
N ARG A 116 -19.40 9.26 5.42
CA ARG A 116 -18.04 8.75 5.21
C ARG A 116 -18.02 7.54 4.28
N TYR A 117 -19.07 6.75 4.25
CA TYR A 117 -19.18 5.52 3.46
C TYR A 117 -20.06 5.68 2.20
N ASN A 118 -20.68 6.84 2.03
CA ASN A 118 -21.42 7.17 0.83
C ASN A 118 -20.46 7.61 -0.28
N TYR A 119 -19.78 6.65 -0.90
CA TYR A 119 -18.91 6.88 -2.04
C TYR A 119 -19.76 7.12 -3.29
N GLY A 120 -20.14 8.35 -3.54
CA GLY A 120 -20.52 8.78 -4.86
C GLY A 120 -19.24 8.86 -5.70
N GLN A 121 -19.14 8.10 -6.78
CA GLN A 121 -17.98 8.10 -7.68
C GLN A 121 -17.94 9.36 -8.56
N LYS A 122 -18.21 10.54 -8.00
CA LYS A 122 -18.06 11.78 -8.75
C LYS A 122 -16.59 12.14 -8.88
N ARG A 123 -16.03 11.88 -10.04
CA ARG A 123 -14.71 12.40 -10.39
C ARG A 123 -14.82 13.91 -10.58
N GLY A 124 -13.90 14.67 -10.00
CA GLY A 124 -13.90 16.12 -10.16
C GLY A 124 -12.91 16.82 -9.23
N PHE A 125 -12.79 18.13 -9.39
CA PHE A 125 -11.85 18.93 -8.61
C PHE A 125 -12.45 19.41 -7.28
N ALA A 126 -11.59 19.54 -6.28
CA ALA A 126 -11.96 20.11 -5.00
C ALA A 126 -12.35 21.60 -5.14
N LYS A 127 -13.32 22.02 -4.33
CA LYS A 127 -13.76 23.44 -4.32
C LYS A 127 -12.90 24.32 -3.42
N MET A 128 -12.03 23.74 -2.61
CA MET A 128 -11.16 24.44 -1.68
C MET A 128 -9.69 24.12 -1.94
N SER A 129 -8.81 25.05 -1.58
CA SER A 129 -7.37 24.80 -1.61
C SER A 129 -6.93 23.84 -0.50
N LYS A 130 -5.78 23.18 -0.68
CA LYS A 130 -5.16 22.31 0.34
C LYS A 130 -5.07 23.01 1.70
N LYS A 131 -4.57 24.24 1.74
CA LYS A 131 -4.47 25.06 2.95
C LYS A 131 -5.83 25.33 3.60
N ALA A 132 -6.89 25.55 2.80
CA ALA A 132 -8.24 25.76 3.32
C ALA A 132 -8.79 24.48 3.97
N PHE A 133 -8.52 23.31 3.39
CA PHE A 133 -8.85 22.02 4.00
C PHE A 133 -8.11 21.80 5.32
N ALA A 134 -6.78 22.04 5.36
CA ALA A 134 -5.99 21.94 6.58
C ALA A 134 -6.52 22.83 7.69
N ASN A 135 -6.78 24.10 7.38
CA ASN A 135 -7.34 25.06 8.33
C ASN A 135 -8.72 24.63 8.83
N LYS A 136 -9.59 24.13 7.96
CA LYS A 136 -10.92 23.65 8.34
C LYS A 136 -10.84 22.43 9.24
N ALA A 137 -9.96 21.46 8.91
CA ALA A 137 -9.71 20.27 9.71
C ALA A 137 -9.23 20.63 11.12
N LEU A 138 -8.19 21.48 11.24
CA LEU A 138 -7.66 21.90 12.54
C LEU A 138 -8.69 22.73 13.33
N SER A 139 -9.44 23.60 12.67
CA SER A 139 -10.50 24.38 13.34
C SER A 139 -11.57 23.48 13.94
N TRP A 140 -11.99 22.45 13.22
CA TRP A 140 -12.93 21.46 13.71
C TRP A 140 -12.32 20.63 14.85
N LEU A 141 -11.07 20.17 14.72
CA LEU A 141 -10.36 19.44 15.75
C LEU A 141 -10.33 20.23 17.08
N TYR A 142 -10.05 21.53 17.02
CA TYR A 142 -10.00 22.38 18.21
C TYR A 142 -11.39 22.71 18.78
N THR A 143 -12.45 22.52 17.99
CA THR A 143 -13.81 22.60 18.50
C THR A 143 -14.16 21.34 19.29
N VAL A 144 -13.83 20.16 18.75
CA VAL A 144 -14.15 18.89 19.42
C VAL A 144 -13.15 18.52 20.52
N ASN A 145 -11.87 18.98 20.41
CA ASN A 145 -10.80 18.74 21.38
C ASN A 145 -10.03 20.04 21.68
N PRO A 146 -10.58 20.96 22.46
CA PRO A 146 -9.96 22.28 22.69
C PRO A 146 -8.55 22.25 23.31
N SER A 147 -8.25 21.23 24.10
CA SER A 147 -6.94 21.04 24.75
C SER A 147 -5.81 20.74 23.76
N MET A 148 -6.12 20.38 22.54
CA MET A 148 -5.12 20.08 21.52
C MET A 148 -4.58 21.35 20.81
N LYS A 149 -5.24 22.48 21.00
CA LYS A 149 -4.82 23.75 20.39
C LYS A 149 -3.43 24.17 20.88
N GLY A 150 -2.53 24.47 19.96
CA GLY A 150 -1.14 24.85 20.25
C GLY A 150 -0.15 23.68 20.27
N TYR A 151 -0.64 22.44 20.27
CA TYR A 151 0.21 21.24 20.24
C TYR A 151 0.08 20.45 18.95
N THR A 152 -0.83 20.82 18.05
CA THR A 152 -1.14 20.08 16.82
C THR A 152 -0.67 20.86 15.60
N VAL A 153 -0.05 20.15 14.67
CA VAL A 153 0.37 20.66 13.36
C VAL A 153 -0.21 19.76 12.29
N ALA A 154 -0.84 20.37 11.27
CA ALA A 154 -1.27 19.62 10.10
C ALA A 154 -0.06 19.29 9.22
N ASP A 155 -0.12 18.13 8.61
CA ASP A 155 0.85 17.71 7.61
C ASP A 155 0.73 18.59 6.35
N ASP A 156 1.86 18.90 5.72
CA ASP A 156 1.90 19.68 4.49
C ASP A 156 1.63 18.82 3.23
N ASP A 157 1.76 17.48 3.32
CA ASP A 157 1.53 16.56 2.20
C ASP A 157 0.04 16.21 2.04
N ILE A 158 -0.76 17.19 1.62
CA ILE A 158 -2.18 16.99 1.35
C ILE A 158 -2.35 16.56 -0.11
N ARG A 159 -2.82 15.34 -0.33
CA ARG A 159 -3.09 14.81 -1.66
C ARG A 159 -4.54 15.00 -2.05
N LEU A 160 -4.76 15.70 -3.17
CA LEU A 160 -6.07 15.82 -3.80
C LEU A 160 -6.16 14.77 -4.92
N ARG A 161 -7.20 13.93 -4.88
CA ARG A 161 -7.40 12.84 -5.84
C ARG A 161 -8.68 13.07 -6.65
N LEU A 162 -8.67 12.66 -7.92
CA LEU A 162 -9.87 12.74 -8.77
C LEU A 162 -10.88 11.65 -8.40
N ASP A 163 -10.41 10.47 -8.11
CA ASP A 163 -11.17 9.25 -7.85
C ASP A 163 -11.67 9.12 -6.39
N SER A 164 -11.51 10.15 -5.59
CA SER A 164 -11.97 10.17 -4.20
C SER A 164 -12.76 11.44 -3.90
N ASP A 165 -13.90 11.27 -3.24
CA ASP A 165 -14.70 12.37 -2.70
C ASP A 165 -14.17 12.87 -1.36
N ILE A 166 -13.14 12.19 -0.82
CA ILE A 166 -12.57 12.45 0.50
C ILE A 166 -11.19 13.10 0.36
N VAL A 167 -10.98 14.16 1.11
CA VAL A 167 -9.66 14.74 1.38
C VAL A 167 -9.25 14.35 2.79
N SER A 168 -8.08 13.74 2.92
CA SER A 168 -7.52 13.32 4.19
C SER A 168 -6.47 14.32 4.64
N ILE A 169 -6.62 14.83 5.88
CA ILE A 169 -5.67 15.75 6.52
C ILE A 169 -5.05 15.02 7.70
N SER A 170 -3.79 14.68 7.59
CA SER A 170 -3.01 14.14 8.69
C SER A 170 -2.57 15.28 9.62
N PHE A 171 -2.45 14.98 10.90
CA PHE A 171 -1.92 15.91 11.90
C PHE A 171 -1.08 15.15 12.93
N SER A 172 -0.08 15.81 13.47
CA SER A 172 0.81 15.28 14.51
C SER A 172 0.89 16.21 15.70
N ARG A 173 1.37 15.67 16.83
CA ARG A 173 1.65 16.43 18.03
C ARG A 173 3.06 16.98 18.02
N LYS A 174 3.21 18.25 18.45
CA LYS A 174 4.50 18.82 18.83
C LYS A 174 4.48 19.25 20.28
N TYR A 175 5.58 19.02 20.97
CA TYR A 175 5.85 19.61 22.27
C TYR A 175 7.07 20.53 22.15
N GLY A 176 6.85 21.83 22.28
CA GLY A 176 7.82 22.82 21.83
C GLY A 176 8.02 22.75 20.30
N SER A 177 9.27 22.60 19.87
CA SER A 177 9.63 22.39 18.45
C SER A 177 9.77 20.92 18.06
N VAL A 178 9.67 20.00 19.02
CA VAL A 178 9.95 18.57 18.83
C VAL A 178 8.65 17.82 18.56
N GLU A 179 8.64 16.98 17.53
CA GLU A 179 7.51 16.12 17.19
C GLU A 179 7.41 14.95 18.17
N VAL A 180 6.17 14.54 18.46
CA VAL A 180 5.86 13.41 19.33
C VAL A 180 5.40 12.24 18.48
N ARG A 181 6.18 11.18 18.41
CA ARG A 181 5.83 9.95 17.68
C ARG A 181 4.59 9.29 18.28
N ASN A 182 3.88 8.56 17.46
CA ASN A 182 2.66 7.83 17.85
C ASN A 182 1.56 8.73 18.44
N ASN A 183 1.69 10.06 18.30
CA ASN A 183 0.66 11.04 18.67
C ASN A 183 0.22 11.82 17.43
N SER A 184 -0.60 11.18 16.65
CA SER A 184 -1.06 11.70 15.37
C SER A 184 -2.50 11.27 15.10
N GLY A 185 -3.07 11.82 14.07
CA GLY A 185 -4.40 11.43 13.62
C GLY A 185 -4.66 11.91 12.21
N ARG A 186 -5.87 11.63 11.77
CA ARG A 186 -6.32 11.96 10.44
C ARG A 186 -7.77 12.42 10.48
N ILE A 187 -8.05 13.51 9.76
CA ILE A 187 -9.39 14.05 9.58
C ILE A 187 -9.77 13.90 8.12
N TYR A 188 -10.96 13.40 7.88
CA TYR A 188 -11.52 13.15 6.56
C TYR A 188 -12.58 14.19 6.25
N LEU A 189 -12.45 14.89 5.13
CA LEU A 189 -13.38 15.91 4.70
C LEU A 189 -13.94 15.59 3.33
N ASN A 190 -15.18 15.97 3.09
CA ASN A 190 -15.76 15.92 1.77
C ASN A 190 -15.06 16.91 0.85
N LYS A 191 -14.58 16.44 -0.29
CA LYS A 191 -13.82 17.23 -1.27
C LYS A 191 -14.61 18.41 -1.84
N TYR A 192 -15.92 18.27 -1.95
CA TYR A 192 -16.78 19.29 -2.58
C TYR A 192 -17.39 20.27 -1.61
N THR A 193 -17.75 19.82 -0.40
CA THR A 193 -18.39 20.67 0.62
C THR A 193 -17.42 21.10 1.72
N GLY A 194 -16.38 20.32 1.92
CA GLY A 194 -15.45 20.46 3.03
C GLY A 194 -16.03 20.06 4.38
N ASP A 195 -17.17 19.37 4.42
CA ASP A 195 -17.73 18.87 5.67
C ASP A 195 -16.87 17.75 6.24
N VAL A 196 -16.77 17.70 7.57
CA VAL A 196 -15.98 16.65 8.22
C VAL A 196 -16.78 15.36 8.23
N LEU A 197 -16.21 14.33 7.63
CA LEU A 197 -16.79 13.00 7.48
C LEU A 197 -16.31 12.04 8.55
N GLY A 198 -15.11 12.27 9.10
CA GLY A 198 -14.54 11.40 10.11
C GLY A 198 -13.22 11.93 10.67
N MET A 199 -12.82 11.32 11.77
CA MET A 199 -11.52 11.52 12.41
C MET A 199 -11.13 10.25 13.15
N ASP A 200 -9.85 9.90 13.06
CA ASP A 200 -9.23 8.88 13.90
C ASP A 200 -7.90 9.41 14.41
N MET A 201 -7.61 9.20 15.70
CA MET A 201 -6.34 9.63 16.26
C MET A 201 -5.86 8.72 17.39
N ASN A 202 -4.54 8.68 17.54
CA ASN A 202 -3.86 8.19 18.73
C ASN A 202 -3.22 9.38 19.45
N TRP A 203 -3.48 9.53 20.75
CA TRP A 203 -3.01 10.69 21.50
C TRP A 203 -2.80 10.33 22.98
N TRP A 204 -1.58 10.45 23.43
CA TRP A 204 -1.29 10.20 24.85
C TRP A 204 -1.80 11.35 25.71
N GLN A 205 -2.74 11.02 26.57
CA GLN A 205 -3.22 11.94 27.57
C GLN A 205 -2.32 11.84 28.80
N ASN A 206 -2.13 12.97 29.51
CA ASN A 206 -1.30 13.05 30.72
C ASN A 206 0.18 12.67 30.56
N ALA A 207 0.69 12.61 29.33
CA ALA A 207 2.10 12.36 29.09
C ALA A 207 2.97 13.50 29.65
N LYS A 208 4.04 13.12 30.32
CA LYS A 208 5.07 14.05 30.82
C LYS A 208 6.23 14.02 29.84
N PHE A 209 6.67 15.20 29.44
CA PHE A 209 7.76 15.36 28.48
C PHE A 209 9.00 15.88 29.19
N ASP A 210 10.13 15.24 28.93
CA ASP A 210 11.42 15.65 29.44
C ASP A 210 11.91 16.95 28.79
N SER A 211 12.85 17.63 29.45
CA SER A 211 13.47 18.83 28.88
C SER A 211 14.35 18.45 27.68
N SER A 212 14.23 19.21 26.59
CA SER A 212 15.11 19.08 25.43
C SER A 212 16.42 19.88 25.55
N ALA A 213 16.73 20.41 26.75
CA ALA A 213 17.90 21.28 26.96
C ALA A 213 19.23 20.52 27.02
N ASP A 214 19.21 19.25 27.43
CA ASP A 214 20.43 18.45 27.71
C ASP A 214 20.59 17.32 26.67
N VAL A 215 20.28 17.57 25.39
CA VAL A 215 20.47 16.60 24.31
C VAL A 215 21.79 16.81 23.59
N LEU A 216 22.35 15.73 23.08
CA LEU A 216 23.51 15.77 22.19
C LEU A 216 23.21 16.54 20.92
N THR A 217 24.24 17.11 20.30
CA THR A 217 24.04 17.76 19.00
C THR A 217 23.78 16.73 17.91
N GLN A 218 23.11 17.16 16.87
CA GLN A 218 22.84 16.32 15.70
C GLN A 218 24.13 15.77 15.08
N GLU A 219 25.20 16.56 15.04
CA GLU A 219 26.50 16.17 14.52
C GLU A 219 27.13 15.05 15.38
N ALA A 220 27.02 15.15 16.72
CA ALA A 220 27.52 14.10 17.61
C ALA A 220 26.79 12.77 17.38
N ILE A 221 25.47 12.80 17.21
CA ILE A 221 24.68 11.59 16.90
C ILE A 221 25.02 11.03 15.51
N LYS A 222 25.20 11.88 14.49
CA LYS A 222 25.66 11.43 13.16
C LYS A 222 27.01 10.71 13.21
N GLU A 223 27.95 11.19 14.04
CA GLU A 223 29.24 10.52 14.24
C GLU A 223 29.08 9.15 14.90
N ILE A 224 28.20 9.01 15.88
CA ILE A 224 27.90 7.74 16.54
C ILE A 224 27.26 6.80 15.51
N TYR A 225 26.21 7.23 14.82
CA TYR A 225 25.54 6.46 13.78
C TYR A 225 26.51 5.94 12.71
N ALA A 226 27.41 6.80 12.21
CA ALA A 226 28.36 6.43 11.16
C ALA A 226 29.34 5.33 11.59
N LYS A 227 29.67 5.24 12.88
CA LYS A 227 30.52 4.18 13.45
C LYS A 227 29.76 2.85 13.57
N GLU A 228 28.51 2.89 13.95
CA GLU A 228 27.71 1.72 14.33
C GLU A 228 26.91 1.13 13.18
N VAL A 229 26.38 1.98 12.26
CA VAL A 229 25.58 1.47 11.17
C VAL A 229 26.37 0.55 10.25
N THR A 230 25.78 -0.58 9.96
CA THR A 230 26.25 -1.47 8.91
C THR A 230 25.42 -1.23 7.66
N ILE A 231 26.05 -0.79 6.58
CA ILE A 231 25.42 -0.64 5.28
C ILE A 231 25.92 -1.71 4.32
N LYS A 232 25.02 -2.23 3.51
CA LYS A 232 25.31 -3.29 2.55
C LYS A 232 24.81 -2.87 1.16
N PRO A 233 25.64 -3.06 0.12
CA PRO A 233 25.16 -2.85 -1.25
C PRO A 233 24.35 -4.06 -1.72
N TRP A 234 23.27 -3.78 -2.45
CA TRP A 234 22.41 -4.77 -3.06
C TRP A 234 22.19 -4.42 -4.53
N TYR A 235 22.23 -5.40 -5.40
CA TYR A 235 21.60 -5.24 -6.70
C TYR A 235 20.10 -5.31 -6.54
N ARG A 236 19.41 -4.30 -7.06
CA ARG A 236 17.95 -4.24 -7.22
C ARG A 236 17.64 -4.38 -8.69
N ILE A 237 16.87 -5.39 -9.04
CA ILE A 237 16.46 -5.67 -10.40
C ILE A 237 15.09 -5.04 -10.63
N SER A 238 14.93 -4.36 -11.74
CA SER A 238 13.66 -3.79 -12.17
C SER A 238 13.45 -4.14 -13.65
N THR A 239 12.28 -4.67 -13.96
CA THR A 239 11.87 -4.95 -15.33
C THR A 239 10.88 -3.88 -15.79
N ASP A 240 11.22 -3.24 -16.88
CA ASP A 240 10.31 -2.39 -17.60
C ASP A 240 9.42 -3.27 -18.48
N TYR A 241 8.15 -3.37 -18.11
CA TYR A 241 7.17 -4.25 -18.78
C TYR A 241 6.76 -3.75 -20.16
N GLU A 242 7.03 -2.49 -20.51
CA GLU A 242 6.74 -1.95 -21.85
C GLU A 242 7.83 -2.29 -22.85
N THR A 243 9.09 -2.14 -22.43
CA THR A 243 10.25 -2.44 -23.26
C THR A 243 10.80 -3.85 -23.07
N ASN A 244 10.29 -4.58 -22.09
CA ASN A 244 10.77 -5.89 -21.64
C ASN A 244 12.26 -5.90 -21.30
N LYS A 245 12.78 -4.75 -20.86
CA LYS A 245 14.17 -4.57 -20.50
C LYS A 245 14.39 -4.71 -19.01
N THR A 246 15.20 -5.66 -18.62
CA THR A 246 15.58 -5.84 -17.21
C THR A 246 16.90 -5.12 -16.93
N THR A 247 16.89 -4.25 -15.93
CA THR A 247 18.04 -3.46 -15.51
C THR A 247 18.37 -3.70 -14.05
N ALA A 248 19.62 -3.50 -13.65
CA ALA A 248 20.06 -3.60 -12.29
C ALA A 248 20.70 -2.30 -11.78
N SER A 249 20.23 -1.86 -10.63
CA SER A 249 20.80 -0.75 -9.88
C SER A 249 21.46 -1.24 -8.59
N ILE A 250 22.53 -0.58 -8.14
CA ILE A 250 23.14 -0.92 -6.86
C ILE A 250 22.67 0.09 -5.82
N VAL A 251 22.10 -0.41 -4.73
CA VAL A 251 21.50 0.37 -3.64
C VAL A 251 22.17 0.04 -2.33
N TYR A 252 22.61 1.05 -1.59
CA TYR A 252 22.99 0.89 -0.20
C TYR A 252 21.78 0.98 0.70
N GLU A 253 21.69 0.05 1.64
CA GLU A 253 20.67 0.01 2.70
C GLU A 253 21.32 -0.26 4.05
N PRO A 254 20.80 0.35 5.14
CA PRO A 254 21.21 -0.03 6.48
C PRO A 254 20.72 -1.44 6.80
N GLN A 255 21.59 -2.24 7.42
CA GLN A 255 21.24 -3.59 7.89
C GLN A 255 20.60 -3.58 9.27
N ASN A 256 20.70 -2.47 9.96
CA ASN A 256 20.18 -2.23 11.30
C ASN A 256 19.58 -0.81 11.35
N SER A 257 18.47 -0.68 12.00
CA SER A 257 17.85 0.60 12.33
C SER A 257 18.04 0.85 13.80
N PHE A 258 18.68 1.95 14.14
CA PHE A 258 18.92 2.35 15.51
C PHE A 258 18.08 3.56 15.87
N ILE A 259 17.61 3.55 17.10
CA ILE A 259 17.09 4.69 17.82
C ILE A 259 18.12 5.07 18.87
N TYR A 260 18.48 6.33 18.95
CA TYR A 260 19.50 6.82 19.88
C TYR A 260 18.84 7.61 21.00
N ASN A 261 19.14 7.28 22.24
CA ASN A 261 18.81 8.17 23.35
C ASN A 261 19.46 9.54 23.12
N ALA A 262 18.67 10.59 23.10
CA ALA A 262 19.16 11.91 22.70
C ALA A 262 20.16 12.50 23.69
N SER A 263 20.14 12.12 24.96
CA SER A 263 21.05 12.64 26.00
C SER A 263 22.34 11.83 26.13
N THR A 264 22.28 10.47 25.98
CA THR A 264 23.44 9.61 26.18
C THR A 264 24.10 9.20 24.88
N GLY A 265 23.39 9.18 23.77
CA GLY A 265 23.86 8.62 22.50
C GLY A 265 23.89 7.10 22.46
N GLU A 266 23.40 6.44 23.50
CA GLU A 266 23.26 4.97 23.50
C GLU A 266 22.14 4.58 22.54
N HIS A 267 22.38 3.52 21.77
CA HIS A 267 21.35 3.00 20.85
C HIS A 267 20.60 1.82 21.45
N SER A 268 19.35 1.72 21.08
CA SER A 268 18.54 0.53 21.26
C SER A 268 17.92 0.12 19.93
N THR A 269 17.56 -1.16 19.79
CA THR A 269 16.65 -1.56 18.71
C THR A 269 15.21 -1.27 19.15
N MET A 270 14.31 -1.01 18.23
CA MET A 270 12.88 -0.79 18.55
C MET A 270 12.25 -1.90 19.41
N ASN A 271 12.82 -3.11 19.41
CA ASN A 271 12.35 -4.23 20.21
C ASN A 271 12.89 -4.22 21.64
N ASP A 272 14.11 -3.71 21.85
CA ASP A 272 14.77 -3.80 23.16
C ASP A 272 14.11 -2.87 24.19
N ASP A 273 13.70 -1.67 23.78
CA ASP A 273 13.00 -0.72 24.65
C ASP A 273 11.60 -1.21 25.04
N TYR A 274 10.90 -1.85 24.11
CA TYR A 274 9.60 -2.47 24.38
C TYR A 274 9.72 -3.66 25.34
N LEU A 275 10.73 -4.51 25.16
CA LEU A 275 10.98 -5.68 26.02
C LEU A 275 11.51 -5.29 27.40
N ALA A 276 12.33 -4.23 27.51
CA ALA A 276 12.80 -3.70 28.80
C ALA A 276 11.68 -3.04 29.61
N ALA A 277 10.66 -2.51 28.93
CA ALA A 277 9.47 -1.92 29.55
C ALA A 277 8.45 -2.95 30.04
N LEU A 278 8.46 -4.14 29.46
CA LEU A 278 7.72 -5.29 29.95
C LEU A 278 8.53 -5.87 31.11
N ASP A 279 8.15 -5.53 32.35
CA ASP A 279 8.66 -6.15 33.57
C ASP A 279 8.40 -7.66 33.50
N THR A 280 9.36 -8.41 32.97
CA THR A 280 9.24 -9.83 32.59
C THR A 280 8.95 -10.75 33.78
N ASP A 281 9.12 -10.26 35.00
CA ASP A 281 8.88 -11.08 36.20
C ASP A 281 7.40 -11.28 36.57
N LYS A 282 6.48 -10.56 35.92
CA LYS A 282 5.04 -10.70 36.20
C LYS A 282 4.23 -11.43 35.12
N TYR A 283 4.79 -11.68 33.95
CA TYR A 283 4.11 -12.41 32.88
C TYR A 283 4.32 -13.93 32.89
N SER A 284 5.15 -14.44 33.79
CA SER A 284 5.37 -15.90 33.90
C SER A 284 4.25 -16.68 34.59
N ASP A 285 3.22 -16.00 35.10
CA ASP A 285 2.15 -16.66 35.90
C ASP A 285 0.72 -16.44 35.40
N SER A 286 0.52 -15.84 34.25
CA SER A 286 -0.78 -15.89 33.57
C SER A 286 -0.65 -16.79 32.34
N GLY A 287 -0.85 -18.10 32.59
CA GLY A 287 -1.11 -19.05 31.52
C GLY A 287 -2.32 -18.59 30.72
N TYR A 288 -2.07 -17.91 29.61
CA TYR A 288 -3.05 -17.83 28.54
C TYR A 288 -3.01 -19.18 27.85
N ASP A 289 -3.81 -20.11 28.37
CA ASP A 289 -4.32 -21.21 27.59
C ASP A 289 -5.15 -20.57 26.47
N MET A 290 -4.56 -20.48 25.29
CA MET A 290 -5.32 -20.30 24.06
C MET A 290 -6.27 -21.49 23.99
N PRO A 291 -7.59 -21.30 23.99
CA PRO A 291 -8.47 -22.40 23.67
C PRO A 291 -8.10 -22.85 22.26
N ALA A 292 -7.76 -24.12 22.12
CA ALA A 292 -7.70 -24.76 20.82
C ALA A 292 -9.13 -24.69 20.27
N GLU A 293 -9.40 -23.72 19.41
CA GLU A 293 -10.56 -23.78 18.55
C GLU A 293 -10.31 -24.94 17.57
N GLU A 294 -10.91 -26.09 17.89
CA GLU A 294 -11.27 -27.08 16.89
C GLU A 294 -12.32 -26.39 15.98
N GLU A 295 -11.85 -25.64 14.99
CA GLU A 295 -12.68 -25.32 13.84
C GLU A 295 -12.97 -26.63 13.11
N ALA A 296 -14.18 -27.11 13.27
CA ALA A 296 -14.75 -28.13 12.40
C ALA A 296 -14.65 -27.56 10.95
N LEU A 297 -13.79 -28.19 10.15
CA LEU A 297 -13.79 -27.99 8.71
C LEU A 297 -15.15 -28.47 8.18
N ASP A 298 -16.07 -27.54 8.00
CA ASP A 298 -17.23 -27.74 7.15
C ASP A 298 -16.72 -28.09 5.76
N VAL A 299 -16.95 -29.30 5.36
CA VAL A 299 -16.72 -29.79 4.00
C VAL A 299 -17.69 -29.02 3.13
N MET A 300 -17.19 -28.00 2.44
CA MET A 300 -17.93 -27.36 1.35
C MET A 300 -18.01 -28.38 0.22
N GLU A 301 -19.26 -28.76 -0.12
CA GLU A 301 -19.57 -29.54 -1.32
C GLU A 301 -19.05 -28.79 -2.55
N GLU A 302 -18.42 -29.55 -3.46
CA GLU A 302 -17.97 -29.08 -4.76
C GLU A 302 -19.17 -28.58 -5.58
N ASP A 303 -19.40 -27.27 -5.56
CA ASP A 303 -20.13 -26.61 -6.63
C ASP A 303 -19.13 -26.11 -7.67
N ASP A 304 -19.40 -26.46 -8.92
CA ASP A 304 -18.64 -26.18 -10.12
C ASP A 304 -18.07 -24.75 -10.16
N ILE A 305 -16.79 -24.61 -9.80
CA ILE A 305 -16.04 -23.39 -10.05
C ILE A 305 -15.49 -23.51 -11.46
N GLU A 306 -16.19 -22.94 -12.44
CA GLU A 306 -15.59 -22.60 -13.71
C GLU A 306 -14.33 -21.77 -13.45
N ALA A 307 -13.17 -22.35 -13.71
CA ALA A 307 -11.89 -21.67 -13.61
C ALA A 307 -11.86 -20.51 -14.60
N THR A 308 -12.10 -19.30 -14.09
CA THR A 308 -11.76 -18.09 -14.81
C THR A 308 -10.25 -17.99 -14.90
N PRO A 309 -9.67 -17.83 -16.11
CA PRO A 309 -8.23 -17.67 -16.26
C PRO A 309 -7.77 -16.45 -15.46
N ALA A 310 -6.68 -16.61 -14.72
CA ALA A 310 -6.07 -15.49 -14.00
C ALA A 310 -5.79 -14.34 -14.99
N THR A 311 -6.55 -13.28 -14.86
CA THR A 311 -6.39 -12.07 -15.66
C THR A 311 -5.22 -11.29 -15.11
N GLY A 312 -4.05 -11.33 -15.77
CA GLY A 312 -2.91 -10.51 -15.36
C GLY A 312 -1.65 -10.63 -16.20
N VAL A 313 -1.35 -11.75 -16.82
CA VAL A 313 -0.14 -11.90 -17.63
C VAL A 313 -0.43 -11.53 -19.08
N LYS A 314 0.02 -10.38 -19.54
CA LYS A 314 -0.01 -9.99 -20.95
C LYS A 314 1.17 -10.65 -21.67
N PHE A 315 0.91 -11.80 -22.28
CA PHE A 315 1.88 -12.41 -23.18
C PHE A 315 2.16 -11.52 -24.39
N THR A 316 3.43 -11.39 -24.77
CA THR A 316 3.80 -10.78 -26.06
C THR A 316 3.27 -11.63 -27.21
N ASP A 317 3.15 -11.08 -28.40
CA ASP A 317 2.64 -11.84 -29.56
C ASP A 317 3.58 -12.98 -29.96
N GLU A 318 4.86 -12.89 -29.62
CA GLU A 318 5.86 -13.95 -29.82
C GLU A 318 5.69 -15.08 -28.81
N GLU A 319 5.47 -14.76 -27.54
CA GLU A 319 5.15 -15.73 -26.49
C GLU A 319 3.85 -16.46 -26.77
N LYS A 320 2.80 -15.75 -27.23
CA LYS A 320 1.55 -16.38 -27.67
C LYS A 320 1.76 -17.35 -28.84
N LYS A 321 2.65 -17.01 -29.78
CA LYS A 321 3.00 -17.91 -30.89
C LYS A 321 3.77 -19.13 -30.40
N LYS A 322 4.74 -18.95 -29.49
CA LYS A 322 5.50 -20.05 -28.87
C LYS A 322 4.57 -20.95 -28.07
N PHE A 323 3.66 -20.38 -27.27
CA PHE A 323 2.64 -21.12 -26.54
C PHE A 323 1.69 -21.90 -27.47
N ALA A 324 1.19 -21.27 -28.53
CA ALA A 324 0.34 -21.94 -29.50
C ALA A 324 1.07 -23.09 -30.23
N ALA A 325 2.34 -22.93 -30.55
CA ALA A 325 3.17 -23.96 -31.16
C ALA A 325 3.44 -25.13 -30.20
N PHE A 326 3.77 -24.81 -28.94
CA PHE A 326 3.93 -25.80 -27.87
C PHE A 326 2.63 -26.57 -27.64
N MET A 327 1.49 -25.90 -27.52
CA MET A 327 0.19 -26.54 -27.35
C MET A 327 -0.26 -27.36 -28.54
N GLN A 328 0.13 -27.02 -29.78
CA GLN A 328 -0.11 -27.82 -30.96
C GLN A 328 0.74 -29.07 -30.99
N GLY A 329 2.04 -28.95 -30.69
CA GLY A 329 2.94 -30.08 -30.54
C GLY A 329 2.52 -31.02 -29.41
N TYR A 330 2.08 -30.44 -28.31
CA TYR A 330 1.57 -31.13 -27.14
C TYR A 330 0.29 -31.93 -27.41
N LYS A 331 -0.70 -31.32 -28.06
CA LYS A 331 -1.96 -31.97 -28.45
C LYS A 331 -1.76 -33.06 -29.50
N ALA A 332 -0.71 -32.95 -30.33
CA ALA A 332 -0.42 -33.96 -31.38
C ALA A 332 0.33 -35.17 -30.86
N ASN A 333 1.15 -35.05 -29.79
CA ASN A 333 2.10 -36.10 -29.41
C ASN A 333 1.86 -36.80 -28.07
N LEU A 334 1.11 -36.21 -27.11
CA LEU A 334 0.92 -36.78 -25.78
C LEU A 334 -0.42 -36.39 -25.18
N ALA A 335 -1.19 -37.39 -24.71
CA ALA A 335 -2.24 -37.09 -23.74
C ALA A 335 -1.60 -36.52 -22.46
N VAL A 336 -2.22 -35.51 -21.86
CA VAL A 336 -1.75 -34.86 -20.65
C VAL A 336 -1.45 -35.86 -19.52
N GLU A 337 -2.23 -36.92 -19.44
CA GLU A 337 -2.03 -38.05 -18.52
C GLU A 337 -0.73 -38.81 -18.78
N LYS A 338 -0.26 -38.88 -20.03
CA LYS A 338 1.00 -39.55 -20.35
C LYS A 338 2.20 -38.75 -19.91
N LEU A 339 2.17 -37.40 -20.10
CA LEU A 339 3.23 -36.53 -19.60
C LEU A 339 3.29 -36.57 -18.07
N ALA A 340 2.15 -36.46 -17.38
CA ALA A 340 2.09 -36.61 -15.93
C ALA A 340 2.66 -37.97 -15.46
N SER A 341 2.43 -39.03 -16.23
CA SER A 341 2.98 -40.36 -15.94
C SER A 341 4.49 -40.40 -16.14
N GLU A 342 5.02 -39.82 -17.21
CA GLU A 342 6.46 -39.71 -17.46
C GLU A 342 7.17 -38.87 -16.43
N VAL A 343 6.62 -37.69 -16.08
CA VAL A 343 7.12 -36.85 -14.99
C VAL A 343 7.11 -37.61 -13.67
N LYS A 344 6.04 -38.36 -13.36
CA LYS A 344 5.97 -39.21 -12.17
C LYS A 344 7.09 -40.24 -12.13
N GLU A 345 7.40 -40.89 -13.25
CA GLU A 345 8.51 -41.85 -13.31
C GLU A 345 9.87 -41.21 -13.07
N LEU A 346 10.09 -39.98 -13.58
CA LEU A 346 11.30 -39.22 -13.31
C LEU A 346 11.40 -38.86 -11.83
N MET A 347 10.30 -38.39 -11.21
CA MET A 347 10.24 -38.05 -9.78
C MET A 347 10.51 -39.27 -8.88
N MET A 348 10.06 -40.46 -9.27
CA MET A 348 10.35 -41.71 -8.52
C MET A 348 11.83 -42.10 -8.54
N LYS A 349 12.58 -41.61 -9.52
CA LYS A 349 14.04 -41.84 -9.65
C LYS A 349 14.86 -40.71 -9.01
N ASP A 350 14.23 -39.60 -8.67
CA ASP A 350 14.91 -38.45 -8.07
C ASP A 350 15.41 -38.78 -6.66
N LYS A 351 16.64 -38.34 -6.37
CA LYS A 351 17.33 -38.63 -5.10
C LYS A 351 16.64 -38.04 -3.89
N TYR A 352 15.97 -36.91 -4.03
CA TYR A 352 15.48 -36.10 -2.92
C TYR A 352 13.95 -36.02 -2.81
N ILE A 353 13.22 -36.13 -3.89
CA ILE A 353 11.76 -35.90 -3.91
C ILE A 353 10.99 -36.97 -3.11
N GLY A 354 11.40 -38.19 -3.18
CA GLY A 354 10.81 -39.28 -2.38
C GLY A 354 9.43 -39.75 -2.82
N VAL A 355 9.03 -39.51 -4.07
CA VAL A 355 7.78 -40.05 -4.65
C VAL A 355 7.88 -41.58 -4.78
N THR A 356 6.88 -42.30 -4.35
CA THR A 356 6.76 -43.76 -4.44
C THR A 356 5.57 -44.20 -5.29
N LYS A 357 5.46 -45.50 -5.57
CA LYS A 357 4.33 -46.06 -6.33
C LYS A 357 2.97 -45.87 -5.65
N SER A 358 2.95 -45.65 -4.32
CA SER A 358 1.73 -45.41 -3.57
C SER A 358 1.19 -44.00 -3.71
N HIS A 359 2.01 -43.06 -4.20
CA HIS A 359 1.57 -41.70 -4.45
C HIS A 359 0.76 -41.64 -5.74
N LEU A 360 -0.43 -41.06 -5.64
CA LEU A 360 -1.33 -40.83 -6.77
C LEU A 360 -1.05 -39.44 -7.35
N VAL A 361 -1.11 -39.32 -8.67
CA VAL A 361 -1.19 -38.02 -9.33
C VAL A 361 -2.64 -37.59 -9.24
N ASN A 362 -2.88 -36.51 -8.52
CA ASN A 362 -4.22 -35.98 -8.34
C ASN A 362 -4.53 -34.82 -9.26
N ASP A 363 -3.53 -33.97 -9.42
CA ASP A 363 -3.70 -32.72 -10.11
C ASP A 363 -2.39 -32.31 -10.80
N PHE A 364 -2.47 -31.75 -11.98
CA PHE A 364 -1.33 -31.15 -12.65
C PHE A 364 -1.80 -30.02 -13.54
N ASN A 365 -0.94 -29.00 -13.67
CA ASN A 365 -1.18 -27.83 -14.47
C ASN A 365 0.06 -27.53 -15.30
N ILE A 366 -0.13 -26.88 -16.46
CA ILE A 366 0.98 -26.39 -17.28
C ILE A 366 0.85 -24.90 -17.42
N ASP A 367 1.90 -24.20 -17.00
CA ASP A 367 1.96 -22.76 -16.99
C ASP A 367 3.22 -22.27 -17.71
N TYR A 368 3.19 -21.03 -18.20
CA TYR A 368 4.40 -20.34 -18.63
C TYR A 368 5.31 -20.09 -17.42
N SER A 369 6.59 -20.41 -17.55
CA SER A 369 7.57 -20.16 -16.49
C SER A 369 8.92 -19.81 -17.09
N GLU A 370 9.45 -18.66 -16.75
CA GLU A 370 10.80 -18.23 -17.14
C GLU A 370 11.90 -19.08 -16.50
N GLU A 371 11.59 -19.79 -15.44
CA GLU A 371 12.52 -20.70 -14.77
C GLU A 371 12.67 -22.01 -15.54
N ALA A 372 11.66 -22.38 -16.31
CA ALA A 372 11.69 -23.58 -17.15
C ALA A 372 12.56 -23.38 -18.40
N PRO A 373 13.54 -24.26 -18.70
CA PRO A 373 14.33 -24.17 -19.94
C PRO A 373 13.50 -24.14 -21.22
N SER A 374 12.36 -24.86 -21.26
CA SER A 374 11.43 -24.83 -22.38
C SER A 374 10.53 -23.59 -22.44
N GLY A 375 10.51 -22.76 -21.39
CA GLY A 375 9.56 -21.68 -21.19
C GLY A 375 8.22 -22.12 -20.60
N PHE A 376 8.03 -23.41 -20.31
CA PHE A 376 6.81 -23.96 -19.73
C PHE A 376 7.12 -24.93 -18.60
N ALA A 377 6.43 -24.75 -17.49
CA ALA A 377 6.54 -25.63 -16.34
C ALA A 377 5.27 -26.49 -16.22
N ILE A 378 5.47 -27.73 -15.79
CA ILE A 378 4.38 -28.61 -15.33
C ILE A 378 4.43 -28.64 -13.80
N SER A 379 3.33 -28.28 -13.16
CA SER A 379 3.13 -28.44 -11.74
C SER A 379 2.33 -29.71 -11.48
N CYS A 380 2.87 -30.62 -10.66
CA CYS A 380 2.25 -31.87 -10.30
C CYS A 380 2.02 -31.94 -8.80
N ARG A 381 0.85 -32.39 -8.40
CA ARG A 381 0.49 -32.69 -7.03
C ARG A 381 0.34 -34.21 -6.87
N PHE A 382 1.19 -34.80 -6.04
CA PHE A 382 1.15 -36.18 -5.69
C PHE A 382 0.66 -36.37 -4.26
N TYR A 383 -0.27 -37.26 -4.02
CA TYR A 383 -0.73 -37.49 -2.65
C TYR A 383 -1.12 -38.96 -2.40
N ILE A 384 -1.01 -39.37 -1.15
CA ILE A 384 -1.61 -40.57 -0.60
C ILE A 384 -2.79 -40.13 0.24
N ASN A 385 -3.98 -40.55 -0.12
CA ASN A 385 -5.18 -40.32 0.67
C ASN A 385 -5.69 -41.70 1.17
N ASN A 386 -5.36 -42.01 2.44
CA ASN A 386 -5.98 -43.12 3.12
C ASN A 386 -6.47 -42.65 4.50
N LYS A 387 -7.39 -43.42 5.13
CA LYS A 387 -8.00 -43.02 6.42
C LYS A 387 -7.02 -42.83 7.60
N LYS A 388 -5.74 -43.13 7.41
CA LYS A 388 -4.72 -43.10 8.48
C LYS A 388 -3.54 -42.17 8.14
N GLU A 389 -3.39 -41.79 6.89
CA GLU A 389 -2.21 -41.09 6.40
C GLU A 389 -2.60 -40.16 5.27
N TYR A 390 -2.33 -38.88 5.46
CA TYR A 390 -2.38 -37.88 4.40
C TYR A 390 -0.95 -37.43 4.12
N SER A 391 -0.54 -37.53 2.88
CA SER A 391 0.77 -37.09 2.46
C SER A 391 0.69 -36.41 1.10
N GLU A 392 1.37 -35.29 0.97
CA GLU A 392 1.28 -34.40 -0.17
C GLU A 392 2.66 -33.94 -0.63
N ILE A 393 2.91 -34.09 -1.93
CA ILE A 393 4.15 -33.66 -2.57
C ILE A 393 3.80 -32.80 -3.78
N TYR A 394 4.24 -31.56 -3.78
CA TYR A 394 4.14 -30.65 -4.91
C TYR A 394 5.47 -30.62 -5.65
N VAL A 395 5.44 -30.77 -6.96
CA VAL A 395 6.63 -30.67 -7.80
C VAL A 395 6.33 -29.81 -9.00
N THR A 396 7.22 -28.90 -9.30
CA THR A 396 7.25 -28.13 -10.54
C THR A 396 8.47 -28.53 -11.35
N ALA A 397 8.27 -28.89 -12.59
CA ALA A 397 9.32 -29.32 -13.48
C ALA A 397 9.18 -28.68 -14.86
N ASP A 398 10.27 -28.60 -15.60
CA ASP A 398 10.25 -28.18 -16.99
C ASP A 398 9.40 -29.17 -17.82
N ALA A 399 8.45 -28.62 -18.57
CA ALA A 399 7.44 -29.45 -19.26
C ALA A 399 8.00 -30.28 -20.41
N GLU A 400 9.15 -29.93 -20.98
CA GLU A 400 9.79 -30.66 -22.07
C GLU A 400 10.78 -31.69 -21.55
N SER A 401 11.67 -31.30 -20.65
CA SER A 401 12.75 -32.14 -20.15
C SER A 401 12.41 -32.93 -18.89
N GLY A 402 11.38 -32.54 -18.16
CA GLY A 402 11.06 -33.05 -16.82
C GLY A 402 12.07 -32.65 -15.74
N LYS A 403 12.99 -31.72 -16.03
CA LYS A 403 13.95 -31.19 -15.02
C LYS A 403 13.19 -30.50 -13.90
N VAL A 404 13.40 -30.95 -12.68
CA VAL A 404 12.76 -30.34 -11.49
C VAL A 404 13.24 -28.91 -11.28
N ILE A 405 12.28 -28.01 -11.14
CA ILE A 405 12.48 -26.60 -10.84
C ILE A 405 12.33 -26.35 -9.34
N SER A 406 11.25 -26.89 -8.77
CA SER A 406 10.99 -26.80 -7.33
C SER A 406 10.18 -28.01 -6.85
N PHE A 407 10.26 -28.31 -5.57
CA PHE A 407 9.32 -29.22 -4.92
C PHE A 407 9.14 -28.91 -3.46
N ASN A 408 8.02 -29.41 -2.89
CA ASN A 408 7.72 -29.39 -1.48
C ASN A 408 7.08 -30.74 -1.09
N ASN A 409 7.60 -31.35 -0.02
CA ASN A 409 7.13 -32.64 0.47
C ASN A 409 6.65 -32.51 1.93
N TYR A 410 5.35 -32.36 2.10
CA TYR A 410 4.70 -32.20 3.41
C TYR A 410 4.55 -33.51 4.20
N THR A 411 4.95 -34.64 3.64
CA THR A 411 4.80 -35.95 4.28
C THR A 411 5.92 -36.29 5.27
N LEU A 412 7.02 -35.53 5.23
CA LEU A 412 8.24 -35.89 5.92
C LEU A 412 8.38 -35.10 7.25
N ASN A 413 7.46 -35.36 8.18
CA ASN A 413 7.56 -34.81 9.53
C ASN A 413 8.50 -35.63 10.41
N SER A 414 9.44 -35.00 11.05
CA SER A 414 10.37 -35.60 12.01
C SER A 414 10.12 -35.06 13.42
N LYS A 415 10.37 -35.90 14.43
CA LYS A 415 10.26 -35.52 15.87
C LYS A 415 11.61 -35.32 16.54
N GLN A 416 12.70 -35.53 15.84
CA GLN A 416 14.05 -35.40 16.38
C GLN A 416 14.58 -33.97 16.22
N ALA A 417 15.50 -33.57 17.08
CA ALA A 417 16.18 -32.29 16.95
C ALA A 417 17.08 -32.26 15.71
N LEU A 418 17.10 -31.14 15.00
CA LEU A 418 17.88 -30.94 13.79
C LEU A 418 19.38 -30.79 14.10
N ASP A 419 20.22 -31.62 13.46
CA ASP A 419 21.66 -31.36 13.37
C ASP A 419 21.91 -30.34 12.24
N VAL A 420 22.06 -29.07 12.62
CA VAL A 420 22.18 -27.95 11.69
C VAL A 420 23.37 -28.10 10.74
N LYS A 421 24.53 -28.59 11.23
CA LYS A 421 25.73 -28.76 10.40
C LYS A 421 25.55 -29.80 9.32
N LYS A 422 25.01 -30.95 9.70
CA LYS A 422 24.71 -32.05 8.78
C LYS A 422 23.65 -31.62 7.77
N ALA A 423 22.59 -30.97 8.23
CA ALA A 423 21.51 -30.51 7.39
C ALA A 423 21.97 -29.43 6.38
N ASN A 424 22.86 -28.51 6.81
CA ASN A 424 23.44 -27.52 5.90
C ASN A 424 24.26 -28.16 4.77
N SER A 425 25.05 -29.20 5.08
CA SER A 425 25.82 -29.92 4.05
C SER A 425 24.89 -30.62 3.04
N ILE A 426 23.79 -31.22 3.52
CA ILE A 426 22.78 -31.86 2.66
C ILE A 426 22.09 -30.79 1.79
N ALA A 427 21.78 -29.64 2.36
CA ALA A 427 21.14 -28.54 1.63
C ALA A 427 22.04 -28.02 0.49
N GLU A 428 23.34 -27.87 0.75
CA GLU A 428 24.31 -27.43 -0.27
C GLU A 428 24.46 -28.48 -1.39
N GLU A 429 24.51 -29.76 -1.05
CA GLU A 429 24.54 -30.85 -2.04
C GLU A 429 23.27 -30.88 -2.90
N ALA A 430 22.11 -30.70 -2.30
CA ALA A 430 20.84 -30.64 -3.02
C ALA A 430 20.76 -29.43 -3.93
N ALA A 431 21.15 -28.25 -3.46
CA ALA A 431 21.22 -27.04 -4.27
C ALA A 431 22.11 -27.21 -5.50
N LYS A 432 23.29 -27.82 -5.33
CA LYS A 432 24.19 -28.16 -6.45
C LYS A 432 23.60 -29.18 -7.40
N TYR A 433 22.85 -30.16 -6.89
CA TYR A 433 22.22 -31.18 -7.71
C TYR A 433 21.14 -30.59 -8.65
N TYR A 434 20.26 -29.73 -8.13
CA TYR A 434 19.17 -29.18 -8.91
C TYR A 434 19.58 -27.96 -9.76
N TYR A 435 20.48 -27.10 -9.25
CA TYR A 435 20.84 -25.82 -9.83
C TYR A 435 22.32 -25.66 -10.14
N GLY A 436 23.02 -26.77 -10.42
CA GLY A 436 24.46 -26.78 -10.64
C GLY A 436 24.98 -25.86 -11.74
N ASP A 437 24.16 -25.60 -12.75
CA ASP A 437 24.42 -24.67 -13.86
C ASP A 437 24.52 -23.20 -13.40
N ILE A 438 23.78 -22.80 -12.36
CA ILE A 438 23.76 -21.44 -11.83
C ILE A 438 24.38 -21.33 -10.42
N PHE A 439 24.51 -22.44 -9.70
CA PHE A 439 24.91 -22.45 -8.29
C PHE A 439 26.29 -21.79 -8.03
N GLY A 440 27.14 -21.71 -9.05
CA GLY A 440 28.43 -21.02 -8.96
C GLY A 440 28.34 -19.53 -8.65
N GLU A 441 27.20 -18.90 -8.93
CA GLU A 441 26.92 -17.50 -8.60
C GLU A 441 26.34 -17.32 -7.17
N TYR A 442 26.07 -18.42 -6.45
CA TYR A 442 25.43 -18.38 -5.14
C TYR A 442 26.38 -18.60 -4.01
N LYS A 443 26.14 -17.93 -2.87
CA LYS A 443 26.86 -18.15 -1.60
C LYS A 443 25.84 -18.47 -0.51
N ALA A 444 26.23 -19.37 0.40
CA ALA A 444 25.44 -19.68 1.57
C ALA A 444 25.21 -18.47 2.46
N ASP A 445 24.02 -18.32 3.00
CA ASP A 445 23.73 -17.37 4.06
C ASP A 445 24.56 -17.75 5.31
N PRO A 446 25.29 -16.80 5.92
CA PRO A 446 26.00 -17.06 7.20
C PRO A 446 25.09 -17.64 8.28
N GLU A 447 23.82 -17.25 8.31
CA GLU A 447 22.82 -17.74 9.25
C GLU A 447 22.48 -19.22 9.08
N ASN A 448 22.84 -19.86 7.95
CA ASN A 448 22.62 -21.28 7.75
C ASN A 448 23.32 -22.13 8.81
N THR A 449 24.43 -21.65 9.38
CA THR A 449 25.20 -22.36 10.39
C THR A 449 24.90 -21.93 11.82
N ALA A 450 24.04 -20.94 12.03
CA ALA A 450 23.62 -20.49 13.33
C ALA A 450 22.94 -21.62 14.12
N PRO A 451 23.20 -21.78 15.43
CA PRO A 451 22.55 -22.79 16.24
C PRO A 451 21.03 -22.71 16.16
N ALA A 452 20.36 -23.84 16.19
CA ALA A 452 18.90 -23.87 16.30
C ALA A 452 18.51 -23.35 17.71
N VAL A 453 17.59 -22.39 17.76
CA VAL A 453 17.03 -21.91 19.03
C VAL A 453 16.25 -23.07 19.66
N LYS A 454 16.63 -23.47 20.88
CA LYS A 454 15.95 -24.48 21.65
C LYS A 454 15.28 -23.82 22.84
N THR A 455 13.96 -23.88 22.89
CA THR A 455 13.17 -23.52 24.07
C THR A 455 12.69 -24.77 24.78
N GLU A 456 12.26 -24.66 26.05
CA GLU A 456 11.78 -25.81 26.83
C GLU A 456 10.61 -26.55 26.15
N ASN A 457 9.80 -25.84 25.36
CA ASN A 457 8.59 -26.38 24.73
C ASN A 457 8.67 -26.52 23.21
N TYR A 458 9.81 -26.18 22.57
CA TYR A 458 9.92 -26.20 21.12
C TYR A 458 11.25 -26.81 20.66
N THR A 459 11.14 -27.82 19.80
CA THR A 459 12.31 -28.44 19.17
C THR A 459 12.28 -28.19 17.67
N VAL A 460 13.31 -27.54 17.14
CA VAL A 460 13.46 -27.35 15.69
C VAL A 460 13.74 -28.70 15.04
N THR A 461 12.83 -29.19 14.22
CA THR A 461 12.89 -30.47 13.52
C THR A 461 13.18 -30.34 12.02
N SER A 462 13.10 -29.13 11.46
CA SER A 462 13.45 -28.81 10.09
C SER A 462 13.90 -27.38 9.96
N ARG A 463 14.66 -27.05 8.92
CA ARG A 463 15.14 -25.71 8.63
C ARG A 463 15.28 -25.50 7.14
N SER A 464 14.94 -24.27 6.69
CA SER A 464 15.22 -23.80 5.34
C SER A 464 16.59 -23.12 5.30
N PHE A 465 17.49 -23.65 4.49
CA PHE A 465 18.83 -23.14 4.23
C PHE A 465 18.78 -22.26 2.98
N LYS A 466 19.43 -21.09 3.05
CA LYS A 466 19.34 -20.06 2.04
C LYS A 466 20.69 -19.89 1.34
N PHE A 467 20.65 -19.70 0.03
CA PHE A 467 21.80 -19.33 -0.78
C PHE A 467 21.40 -18.13 -1.62
N TYR A 468 22.21 -17.08 -1.59
CA TYR A 468 21.93 -15.84 -2.30
C TYR A 468 22.88 -15.67 -3.48
N ARG A 469 22.35 -15.14 -4.58
CA ARG A 469 23.13 -14.84 -5.77
C ARG A 469 24.04 -13.63 -5.53
N TYR A 470 25.26 -13.70 -6.05
CA TYR A 470 26.25 -12.62 -6.00
C TYR A 470 26.81 -12.38 -7.38
N VAL A 471 26.79 -11.12 -7.82
CA VAL A 471 27.43 -10.63 -9.04
C VAL A 471 28.38 -9.50 -8.63
N ASN A 472 29.59 -9.45 -9.19
CA ASN A 472 30.60 -8.47 -8.78
C ASN A 472 30.83 -8.40 -7.26
N ASN A 473 30.66 -9.51 -6.56
CA ASN A 473 30.69 -9.62 -5.09
C ASN A 473 29.61 -8.82 -4.33
N ILE A 474 28.55 -8.39 -5.03
CA ILE A 474 27.37 -7.71 -4.48
C ILE A 474 26.19 -8.68 -4.57
N GLN A 475 25.42 -8.77 -3.49
CA GLN A 475 24.26 -9.64 -3.41
C GLN A 475 23.13 -9.11 -4.30
N VAL A 476 22.48 -10.01 -5.04
CA VAL A 476 21.30 -9.71 -5.87
C VAL A 476 20.05 -9.92 -5.02
N SER A 477 19.24 -8.89 -4.90
CA SER A 477 17.99 -8.97 -4.15
C SER A 477 16.94 -9.73 -4.97
N GLY A 478 16.27 -10.66 -4.32
CA GLY A 478 15.25 -11.49 -4.96
C GLY A 478 15.77 -12.82 -5.49
N ASP A 479 17.01 -12.88 -5.96
CA ASP A 479 17.60 -14.11 -6.50
C ASP A 479 18.19 -14.96 -5.36
N SER A 480 17.57 -16.11 -5.12
CA SER A 480 17.92 -17.00 -4.01
C SER A 480 17.55 -18.45 -4.31
N ILE A 481 18.24 -19.36 -3.63
CA ILE A 481 17.88 -20.77 -3.56
C ILE A 481 17.55 -21.09 -2.11
N TYR A 482 16.45 -21.80 -1.91
CA TYR A 482 16.01 -22.29 -0.61
C TYR A 482 15.97 -23.81 -0.63
N VAL A 483 16.56 -24.43 0.39
CA VAL A 483 16.53 -25.88 0.57
C VAL A 483 16.11 -26.19 1.99
N THR A 484 14.98 -26.83 2.17
CA THR A 484 14.48 -27.24 3.48
C THR A 484 14.92 -28.69 3.76
N VAL A 485 15.57 -28.88 4.90
CA VAL A 485 16.05 -30.20 5.35
C VAL A 485 15.49 -30.49 6.74
N ASN A 486 14.94 -31.69 6.93
CA ASN A 486 14.47 -32.15 8.23
C ASN A 486 15.57 -32.88 9.04
N SER A 487 15.29 -33.18 10.29
CA SER A 487 16.25 -33.83 11.20
C SER A 487 16.60 -35.28 10.84
N ASP A 488 15.80 -35.94 9.98
CA ASP A 488 16.16 -37.26 9.42
C ASP A 488 17.18 -37.14 8.29
N GLY A 489 17.56 -35.92 7.91
CA GLY A 489 18.48 -35.67 6.81
C GLY A 489 17.81 -35.76 5.42
N ARG A 490 16.50 -35.60 5.37
CA ARG A 490 15.76 -35.61 4.09
C ARG A 490 15.49 -34.17 3.66
N VAL A 491 15.63 -33.91 2.35
CA VAL A 491 15.21 -32.64 1.75
C VAL A 491 13.69 -32.69 1.62
N THR A 492 13.02 -31.72 2.22
CA THR A 492 11.57 -31.59 2.23
C THR A 492 11.07 -30.51 1.29
N GLY A 493 11.95 -29.66 0.82
CA GLY A 493 11.60 -28.61 -0.14
C GLY A 493 12.82 -28.00 -0.81
N ILE A 494 12.65 -27.55 -2.04
CA ILE A 494 13.64 -26.79 -2.78
C ILE A 494 12.93 -25.82 -3.74
N SER A 495 13.46 -24.61 -3.84
CA SER A 495 13.01 -23.61 -4.79
C SER A 495 14.14 -22.65 -5.13
N SER A 496 14.06 -22.00 -6.27
CA SER A 496 14.99 -20.95 -6.66
C SER A 496 14.27 -19.79 -7.33
N ASN A 497 14.84 -18.60 -7.17
CA ASN A 497 14.56 -17.45 -7.99
C ASN A 497 15.87 -17.05 -8.68
N TYR A 498 15.84 -16.92 -9.99
CA TYR A 498 16.98 -16.54 -10.79
C TYR A 498 16.56 -15.68 -11.97
N THR A 499 16.90 -14.40 -11.91
CA THR A 499 16.58 -13.47 -13.00
C THR A 499 17.64 -13.55 -14.09
N LYS A 500 17.19 -13.87 -15.32
CA LYS A 500 18.05 -14.01 -16.51
C LYS A 500 18.20 -12.65 -17.24
N ASP A 501 19.21 -12.57 -18.10
CA ASP A 501 19.39 -11.49 -19.06
C ASP A 501 19.49 -10.08 -18.46
N VAL A 502 20.10 -9.97 -17.26
CA VAL A 502 20.27 -8.71 -16.53
C VAL A 502 21.66 -8.14 -16.80
N ASP A 503 21.72 -6.89 -17.23
CA ASP A 503 22.96 -6.12 -17.29
C ASP A 503 23.30 -5.55 -15.89
N PHE A 504 24.23 -6.19 -15.19
CA PHE A 504 24.70 -5.74 -13.89
C PHE A 504 25.78 -4.66 -13.95
N GLY A 505 26.34 -4.37 -15.13
CA GLY A 505 27.44 -3.43 -15.31
C GLY A 505 28.72 -3.84 -14.58
N ASP A 506 29.57 -2.86 -14.25
CA ASP A 506 30.93 -3.08 -13.71
C ASP A 506 31.01 -3.23 -12.17
N GLY A 507 29.93 -3.10 -11.47
CA GLY A 507 29.87 -3.22 -10.00
C GLY A 507 30.55 -2.10 -9.20
N LYS A 508 30.98 -0.99 -9.86
CA LYS A 508 31.65 0.11 -9.15
C LYS A 508 30.66 0.87 -8.26
N ILE A 509 31.07 1.13 -7.03
CA ILE A 509 30.28 1.83 -6.01
C ILE A 509 31.16 2.80 -5.23
N VAL A 510 30.57 3.85 -4.66
CA VAL A 510 31.26 4.67 -3.66
C VAL A 510 31.52 3.84 -2.38
N ASN A 511 32.58 4.13 -1.66
CA ASN A 511 32.85 3.41 -0.42
C ASN A 511 31.88 3.83 0.70
N LYS A 512 31.80 3.04 1.78
CA LYS A 512 30.91 3.28 2.93
C LYS A 512 31.04 4.71 3.49
N GLN A 513 32.26 5.19 3.71
CA GLN A 513 32.49 6.52 4.29
C GLN A 513 31.89 7.61 3.40
N LYS A 514 32.18 7.54 2.10
CA LYS A 514 31.63 8.51 1.13
C LYS A 514 30.12 8.40 0.99
N ALA A 515 29.57 7.19 1.07
CA ALA A 515 28.14 6.97 1.04
C ALA A 515 27.43 7.66 2.23
N LEU A 516 27.96 7.50 3.44
CA LEU A 516 27.40 8.16 4.65
C LEU A 516 27.58 9.68 4.64
N GLU A 517 28.70 10.18 4.12
CA GLU A 517 28.91 11.63 3.93
C GLU A 517 27.83 12.21 2.98
N LEU A 518 27.57 11.53 1.87
CA LEU A 518 26.54 11.95 0.91
C LEU A 518 25.13 11.81 1.46
N LEU A 519 24.87 10.78 2.27
CA LEU A 519 23.59 10.61 2.98
C LEU A 519 23.30 11.78 3.90
N PHE A 520 24.25 12.13 4.78
CA PHE A 520 24.09 13.24 5.73
C PHE A 520 23.99 14.62 5.07
N GLY A 521 24.42 14.75 3.81
CA GLY A 521 24.19 15.93 3.02
C GLY A 521 22.77 16.04 2.45
N GLN A 522 21.98 14.97 2.52
CA GLN A 522 20.63 14.88 1.94
C GLN A 522 19.54 14.61 2.99
N GLN A 523 19.88 13.95 4.09
CA GLN A 523 18.95 13.56 5.16
C GLN A 523 19.59 13.75 6.53
N ASP A 524 18.82 14.31 7.46
CA ASP A 524 19.24 14.56 8.82
C ASP A 524 18.75 13.51 9.80
N MET A 525 19.43 13.43 10.96
CA MET A 525 18.90 12.75 12.15
C MET A 525 17.87 13.66 12.80
N SER A 526 16.65 13.23 12.93
CA SER A 526 15.59 14.03 13.53
C SER A 526 15.39 13.71 15.00
N LEU A 527 15.16 14.74 15.80
CA LEU A 527 14.87 14.63 17.23
C LEU A 527 13.36 14.43 17.40
N TYR A 528 12.96 13.44 18.18
CA TYR A 528 11.58 13.13 18.49
C TYR A 528 11.39 12.90 19.99
N TYR A 529 10.21 13.19 20.49
CA TYR A 529 9.68 12.49 21.64
C TYR A 529 9.12 11.15 21.19
N ASP A 530 9.58 10.07 21.77
CA ASP A 530 9.01 8.74 21.64
C ASP A 530 8.56 8.25 23.00
N GLY A 531 7.90 7.12 23.07
CA GLY A 531 7.44 6.59 24.33
C GLY A 531 6.59 5.35 24.18
N PHE A 532 6.28 4.79 25.31
CA PHE A 532 5.41 3.63 25.45
C PHE A 532 4.45 3.85 26.61
N THR A 533 3.39 3.09 26.60
CA THR A 533 2.43 3.03 27.70
C THR A 533 2.77 1.77 28.53
N ASP A 534 3.08 1.93 29.81
CA ASP A 534 3.37 0.84 30.69
C ASP A 534 2.12 -0.02 31.00
N TYR A 535 2.27 -1.11 31.73
CA TYR A 535 1.17 -2.00 32.09
C TYR A 535 0.10 -1.35 32.99
N ARG A 536 0.41 -0.18 33.59
CA ARG A 536 -0.56 0.66 34.32
C ARG A 536 -1.15 1.74 33.43
N SER A 537 -0.81 1.68 32.15
CA SER A 537 -1.28 2.60 31.14
C SER A 537 -0.82 4.05 31.34
N VAL A 538 0.32 4.23 31.99
CA VAL A 538 0.97 5.52 32.15
C VAL A 538 1.88 5.75 30.95
N PRO A 539 1.72 6.87 30.21
CA PRO A 539 2.62 7.21 29.11
C PRO A 539 3.99 7.66 29.68
N HIS A 540 5.03 6.96 29.29
CA HIS A 540 6.42 7.33 29.52
C HIS A 540 6.99 7.89 28.22
N THR A 541 7.59 9.09 28.27
CA THR A 541 8.21 9.70 27.10
C THR A 541 9.70 9.91 27.32
N TYR A 542 10.46 9.80 26.26
CA TYR A 542 11.88 10.06 26.23
C TYR A 542 12.28 10.68 24.90
N LEU A 543 13.40 11.39 24.89
CA LEU A 543 13.92 12.03 23.68
C LEU A 543 14.85 11.09 22.95
N ILE A 544 14.61 10.94 21.66
CA ILE A 544 15.41 10.11 20.77
C ILE A 544 15.85 10.87 19.53
N TYR A 545 16.98 10.47 18.99
CA TYR A 545 17.33 10.71 17.61
C TYR A 545 17.05 9.49 16.75
N SER A 546 16.46 9.71 15.61
CA SER A 546 16.22 8.66 14.60
C SER A 546 16.39 9.24 13.20
N MET A 547 16.78 8.37 12.28
CA MET A 547 16.80 8.68 10.86
C MET A 547 15.67 7.89 10.20
N ASP A 548 14.91 8.55 9.32
CA ASP A 548 13.91 7.85 8.52
C ASP A 548 14.57 6.81 7.64
N SER A 549 13.79 5.78 7.28
CA SER A 549 14.27 4.73 6.38
C SER A 549 14.81 5.35 5.10
N TRP A 550 16.01 4.94 4.71
CA TRP A 550 16.68 5.49 3.54
C TRP A 550 17.29 4.40 2.66
N LYS A 551 17.40 4.73 1.38
CA LYS A 551 18.14 4.00 0.39
C LYS A 551 18.99 4.97 -0.41
N LEU A 552 20.20 4.57 -0.75
CA LEU A 552 21.14 5.41 -1.47
C LEU A 552 21.63 4.67 -2.72
N ASN A 553 21.46 5.25 -3.89
CA ASN A 553 22.06 4.71 -5.09
C ASN A 553 23.59 4.67 -4.93
N ALA A 554 24.16 3.49 -4.93
CA ALA A 554 25.54 3.26 -4.54
C ALA A 554 26.57 3.80 -5.56
N ARG A 555 26.15 4.14 -6.77
CA ARG A 555 27.02 4.75 -7.80
C ARG A 555 27.02 6.27 -7.70
N THR A 556 25.83 6.87 -7.54
CA THR A 556 25.64 8.33 -7.57
C THR A 556 25.67 8.98 -6.20
N GLY A 557 25.42 8.22 -5.14
CA GLY A 557 25.26 8.74 -3.77
C GLY A 557 24.00 9.56 -3.55
N LYS A 558 22.99 9.46 -4.42
CA LYS A 558 21.69 10.10 -4.26
C LYS A 558 20.72 9.18 -3.51
N LEU A 559 19.86 9.76 -2.69
CA LEU A 559 18.70 9.04 -2.13
C LEU A 559 17.85 8.49 -3.28
N CYS A 560 17.36 7.27 -3.13
CA CYS A 560 16.66 6.57 -4.20
C CYS A 560 15.49 5.72 -3.65
N ASP A 561 14.63 5.28 -4.56
CA ASP A 561 13.56 4.32 -4.30
C ASP A 561 14.11 2.87 -4.17
N ASN A 562 13.19 1.91 -4.08
CA ASN A 562 13.51 0.47 -4.00
C ASN A 562 14.28 -0.04 -5.22
N ASN A 563 14.13 0.58 -6.37
CA ASN A 563 14.74 0.18 -7.64
C ASN A 563 16.05 0.93 -7.92
N GLY A 564 16.50 1.79 -7.00
CA GLY A 564 17.72 2.59 -7.14
C GLY A 564 17.55 3.84 -8.01
N LYS A 565 16.31 4.21 -8.39
CA LYS A 565 16.02 5.46 -9.07
C LYS A 565 16.13 6.60 -8.06
N PRO A 566 16.88 7.67 -8.37
CA PRO A 566 17.00 8.81 -7.46
C PRO A 566 15.63 9.35 -7.06
N LEU A 567 15.41 9.52 -5.75
CA LEU A 567 14.27 10.28 -5.28
C LEU A 567 14.47 11.72 -5.78
N GLU A 568 13.65 12.15 -6.69
CA GLU A 568 13.49 13.57 -6.89
C GLU A 568 12.96 14.12 -5.55
N LYS A 569 13.55 15.22 -5.01
CA LYS A 569 12.90 15.95 -3.96
C LYS A 569 11.47 16.10 -4.45
N ALA A 570 10.53 15.45 -3.77
CA ALA A 570 9.12 15.70 -4.00
C ALA A 570 9.03 17.21 -3.94
N ALA A 571 8.84 17.86 -5.10
CA ALA A 571 8.58 19.28 -5.12
C ALA A 571 7.50 19.42 -4.08
N SER A 572 7.82 20.07 -2.96
CA SER A 572 6.92 20.20 -1.84
C SER A 572 5.59 20.49 -2.49
N GLN A 573 4.62 19.56 -2.43
CA GLN A 573 3.35 19.69 -3.18
C GLN A 573 2.50 20.81 -2.56
N GLY A 574 3.19 21.71 -1.88
CA GLY A 574 2.78 23.01 -1.45
C GLY A 574 3.00 23.99 -2.58
N GLU A 575 1.94 24.33 -3.21
CA GLU A 575 1.52 25.69 -3.33
C GLU A 575 1.46 26.35 -4.69
N THR A 576 2.37 26.25 -5.58
CA THR A 576 2.22 27.00 -6.82
C THR A 576 2.74 26.22 -8.00
N CYS A 577 1.89 26.08 -8.99
CA CYS A 577 2.31 25.65 -10.30
C CYS A 577 3.59 26.39 -10.69
N PRO A 578 4.73 25.71 -10.95
CA PRO A 578 6.03 26.33 -11.12
C PRO A 578 6.18 27.05 -12.47
N TYR A 579 5.21 26.91 -13.34
CA TYR A 579 5.29 27.42 -14.71
C TYR A 579 5.29 28.93 -14.76
N THR A 580 6.40 29.52 -15.18
CA THR A 580 6.65 30.96 -15.22
C THR A 580 6.15 31.64 -16.50
N ASP A 581 5.72 30.90 -17.50
CA ASP A 581 5.33 31.36 -18.83
C ASP A 581 3.82 31.30 -19.12
N LEU A 582 2.99 31.20 -18.07
CA LEU A 582 1.54 31.12 -18.20
C LEU A 582 0.81 32.47 -18.16
N ASP A 583 1.50 33.60 -18.00
CA ASP A 583 0.83 34.90 -17.76
C ASP A 583 -0.06 35.33 -18.93
N ASN A 584 0.25 34.94 -20.14
CA ASN A 584 -0.56 35.21 -21.33
C ASN A 584 -1.49 34.03 -21.73
N SER A 585 -1.47 32.93 -20.99
CA SER A 585 -2.36 31.81 -21.24
C SER A 585 -3.75 32.06 -20.65
N ARG A 586 -4.78 31.93 -21.48
CA ARG A 586 -6.18 32.01 -21.02
C ARG A 586 -6.61 30.83 -20.15
N TYR A 587 -5.83 29.77 -20.16
CA TYR A 587 -6.06 28.53 -19.42
C TYR A 587 -5.15 28.37 -18.21
N LYS A 588 -4.49 29.43 -17.76
CA LYS A 588 -3.56 29.44 -16.62
C LYS A 588 -4.11 28.74 -15.37
N SER A 589 -5.37 29.06 -15.00
CA SER A 589 -6.00 28.47 -13.83
C SER A 589 -6.28 26.98 -13.96
N GLU A 590 -6.66 26.52 -15.15
CA GLU A 590 -6.92 25.11 -15.45
C GLU A 590 -5.63 24.29 -15.43
N ILE A 591 -4.59 24.82 -16.06
CA ILE A 591 -3.23 24.21 -16.06
C ILE A 591 -2.72 24.08 -14.62
N ALA A 592 -2.84 25.16 -13.81
CA ALA A 592 -2.43 25.12 -12.40
C ALA A 592 -3.26 24.13 -11.57
N THR A 593 -4.55 24.00 -11.87
CA THR A 593 -5.41 23.01 -11.20
C THR A 593 -4.96 21.59 -11.55
N LEU A 594 -4.76 21.29 -12.83
CA LEU A 594 -4.28 19.97 -13.28
C LEU A 594 -2.92 19.63 -12.65
N TYR A 595 -2.00 20.60 -12.61
CA TYR A 595 -0.71 20.44 -11.94
C TYR A 595 -0.86 20.03 -10.47
N ASN A 596 -1.75 20.71 -9.72
CA ASN A 596 -2.00 20.42 -8.30
C ASN A 596 -2.60 19.02 -8.06
N TYR A 597 -3.18 18.42 -9.07
CA TYR A 597 -3.68 17.03 -9.07
C TYR A 597 -2.66 16.01 -9.61
N GLY A 598 -1.43 16.45 -9.89
CA GLY A 598 -0.39 15.59 -10.45
C GLY A 598 -0.57 15.29 -11.94
N ILE A 599 -1.54 15.92 -12.62
CA ILE A 599 -1.78 15.76 -14.06
C ILE A 599 -0.87 16.74 -14.81
N LYS A 600 0.34 16.29 -15.07
CA LYS A 600 1.43 17.09 -15.62
C LYS A 600 2.35 16.24 -16.49
N ILE A 601 2.98 16.83 -17.51
CA ILE A 601 3.95 16.13 -18.35
C ILE A 601 5.36 16.24 -17.73
N HIS A 602 5.68 17.38 -17.08
CA HIS A 602 6.99 17.63 -16.47
C HIS A 602 6.89 18.70 -15.36
N ASP A 603 7.94 18.79 -14.54
CA ASP A 603 8.11 19.78 -13.47
C ASP A 603 9.04 20.95 -13.84
N ASN A 604 9.32 21.15 -15.11
CA ASN A 604 10.16 22.26 -15.59
C ASN A 604 9.48 23.60 -15.30
N GLU A 605 10.28 24.67 -15.13
CA GLU A 605 9.77 26.03 -14.89
C GLU A 605 8.98 26.62 -16.08
N LYS A 606 9.04 26.01 -17.26
CA LYS A 606 8.35 26.45 -18.47
C LYS A 606 7.38 25.40 -18.98
N PHE A 607 6.14 25.79 -19.12
CA PHE A 607 5.06 24.98 -19.68
C PHE A 607 5.07 24.97 -21.21
N SER A 608 5.46 26.07 -21.85
CA SER A 608 5.44 26.30 -23.28
C SER A 608 4.02 26.18 -23.87
N PRO A 609 3.06 27.05 -23.49
CA PRO A 609 1.63 26.92 -23.79
C PRO A 609 1.31 26.80 -25.30
N ASN A 610 2.04 27.48 -26.14
CA ASN A 610 1.85 27.51 -27.59
C ASN A 610 2.55 26.38 -28.35
N SER A 611 3.33 25.54 -27.68
CA SER A 611 3.97 24.39 -28.31
C SER A 611 2.92 23.38 -28.76
N LYS A 612 3.17 22.72 -29.90
CA LYS A 612 2.32 21.61 -30.34
C LYS A 612 2.54 20.41 -29.42
N ILE A 613 1.45 19.69 -29.13
CA ILE A 613 1.47 18.47 -28.30
C ILE A 613 1.41 17.21 -29.17
N THR A 614 1.95 16.12 -28.68
CA THR A 614 1.93 14.80 -29.33
C THR A 614 0.80 13.93 -28.81
N ALA A 615 0.49 12.84 -29.52
CA ALA A 615 -0.49 11.85 -29.06
C ALA A 615 0.00 11.13 -27.79
N ASP A 616 1.32 10.88 -27.69
CA ASP A 616 1.92 10.18 -26.54
C ASP A 616 1.82 11.03 -25.28
N GLU A 617 2.11 12.35 -25.37
CA GLU A 617 1.91 13.27 -24.24
C GLU A 617 0.47 13.32 -23.76
N VAL A 618 -0.53 13.32 -24.67
CA VAL A 618 -1.95 13.30 -24.26
C VAL A 618 -2.35 11.95 -23.67
N ASN A 619 -1.89 10.83 -24.21
CA ASN A 619 -2.15 9.51 -23.65
C ASN A 619 -1.55 9.38 -22.23
N ALA A 620 -0.35 9.91 -22.00
CA ALA A 620 0.27 9.95 -20.69
C ALA A 620 -0.61 10.74 -19.69
N LEU A 621 -1.13 11.90 -20.09
CA LEU A 621 -2.03 12.70 -19.24
C LEU A 621 -3.37 11.96 -18.95
N LEU A 622 -3.93 11.26 -19.94
CA LEU A 622 -5.14 10.45 -19.74
C LEU A 622 -4.90 9.26 -18.82
N SER A 623 -3.73 8.63 -18.91
CA SER A 623 -3.33 7.55 -17.99
C SER A 623 -3.26 8.05 -16.55
N LEU A 624 -2.78 9.28 -16.30
CA LEU A 624 -2.77 9.90 -14.97
C LEU A 624 -4.17 10.13 -14.38
N ILE A 625 -5.17 10.37 -15.24
CA ILE A 625 -6.57 10.53 -14.82
C ILE A 625 -7.16 9.17 -14.40
N ASN A 626 -6.77 8.09 -15.09
CA ASN A 626 -7.34 6.76 -14.94
C ASN A 626 -6.56 5.86 -13.97
N ALA A 627 -5.34 6.27 -13.56
CA ALA A 627 -4.54 5.53 -12.60
C ALA A 627 -5.26 5.40 -11.26
N GLY A 628 -5.73 4.21 -10.99
CA GLY A 628 -6.33 3.83 -9.71
C GLY A 628 -5.27 3.61 -8.63
N TYR A 629 -5.72 3.26 -7.45
CA TYR A 629 -5.08 3.25 -6.12
C TYR A 629 -3.71 2.55 -5.97
N TYR A 630 -3.15 1.88 -6.99
CA TYR A 630 -2.04 0.93 -6.79
C TYR A 630 -0.71 1.27 -7.48
N GLU A 631 -0.65 2.28 -8.31
CA GLU A 631 0.61 2.64 -8.97
C GLU A 631 0.79 4.16 -8.97
N ASP A 632 1.92 4.64 -8.46
CA ASP A 632 2.43 5.95 -8.89
C ASP A 632 2.64 5.82 -10.40
N PRO A 633 1.86 6.50 -11.23
CA PRO A 633 2.01 6.34 -12.67
C PRO A 633 3.40 6.83 -13.06
N VAL A 634 4.18 5.93 -13.63
CA VAL A 634 5.53 6.20 -14.11
C VAL A 634 5.41 7.07 -15.39
N VAL A 635 5.08 8.36 -15.20
CA VAL A 635 5.03 9.33 -16.31
C VAL A 635 6.42 9.78 -16.74
N GLU A 636 7.44 9.52 -15.92
CA GLU A 636 8.79 10.01 -16.13
C GLU A 636 9.51 9.41 -17.34
N GLU A 637 9.09 8.25 -17.84
CA GLU A 637 9.75 7.63 -18.98
C GLU A 637 9.39 8.27 -20.33
N TYR A 638 8.19 8.89 -20.41
CA TYR A 638 7.80 9.67 -21.59
C TYR A 638 8.44 11.06 -21.64
N ALA A 639 8.83 11.62 -20.49
CA ALA A 639 9.42 12.96 -20.41
C ALA A 639 10.96 12.96 -20.39
N ALA A 640 11.60 11.89 -19.89
CA ALA A 640 13.06 11.81 -19.72
C ALA A 640 13.81 11.40 -20.98
N ASN A 641 13.17 10.73 -21.93
CA ASN A 641 13.76 10.45 -23.23
C ASN A 641 13.61 11.65 -24.17
N GLY A 642 14.28 12.75 -23.83
CA GLY A 642 14.60 13.82 -24.76
C GLY A 642 15.51 13.39 -25.91
N SER A 643 15.51 12.11 -26.31
CA SER A 643 15.97 11.68 -27.60
C SER A 643 14.91 12.15 -28.60
N GLU A 644 15.30 13.08 -29.45
CA GLU A 644 14.61 13.40 -30.69
C GLU A 644 14.26 12.10 -31.41
N SER A 645 13.13 11.48 -31.01
CA SER A 645 12.48 10.47 -31.84
C SER A 645 11.96 11.21 -33.06
N THR A 646 12.63 11.01 -34.18
CA THR A 646 12.39 11.65 -35.47
C THR A 646 11.02 11.34 -36.09
N SER A 647 10.01 10.90 -35.31
CA SER A 647 8.67 10.59 -35.79
C SER A 647 7.51 10.96 -34.86
N ALA A 648 7.70 11.77 -33.80
CA ALA A 648 6.58 12.23 -32.97
C ALA A 648 5.61 13.08 -33.81
N LYS A 649 4.52 12.49 -34.22
CA LYS A 649 3.50 13.18 -35.01
C LYS A 649 2.68 14.08 -34.08
N TYR A 650 2.75 15.40 -34.33
CA TYR A 650 1.90 16.38 -33.64
C TYR A 650 0.41 16.07 -33.83
N LEU A 651 -0.34 16.18 -32.76
CA LEU A 651 -1.74 15.85 -32.70
C LEU A 651 -2.61 16.95 -33.37
N THR A 652 -3.59 16.54 -34.18
CA THR A 652 -4.62 17.43 -34.70
C THR A 652 -5.86 17.41 -33.80
N ARG A 653 -6.72 18.43 -33.91
CA ARG A 653 -7.94 18.56 -33.08
C ARG A 653 -8.92 17.40 -33.27
N LYS A 654 -9.06 16.86 -34.49
CA LYS A 654 -9.87 15.66 -34.74
C LYS A 654 -9.28 14.39 -34.11
N GLU A 655 -7.93 14.29 -34.08
CA GLU A 655 -7.23 13.18 -33.43
C GLU A 655 -7.35 13.28 -31.91
N LEU A 656 -7.30 14.48 -31.32
CA LEU A 656 -7.55 14.70 -29.91
C LEU A 656 -8.98 14.25 -29.52
N ALA A 657 -10.00 14.65 -30.29
CA ALA A 657 -11.38 14.20 -30.07
C ALA A 657 -11.49 12.66 -30.09
N ARG A 658 -10.75 12.01 -31.02
CA ARG A 658 -10.71 10.55 -31.10
C ARG A 658 -10.05 9.92 -29.86
N LEU A 659 -9.01 10.50 -29.30
CA LEU A 659 -8.36 9.98 -28.07
C LEU A 659 -9.35 10.01 -26.91
N PHE A 660 -10.06 11.11 -26.66
CA PHE A 660 -11.08 11.18 -25.61
C PHE A 660 -12.19 10.14 -25.79
N VAL A 661 -12.72 9.99 -27.00
CA VAL A 661 -13.79 9.01 -27.27
C VAL A 661 -13.32 7.57 -27.10
N LYS A 662 -12.06 7.29 -27.39
CA LYS A 662 -11.46 5.98 -27.09
C LYS A 662 -11.32 5.75 -25.59
N ASP A 663 -10.85 6.75 -24.85
CA ASP A 663 -10.75 6.71 -23.40
C ASP A 663 -12.12 6.48 -22.73
N MET A 664 -13.19 7.09 -23.26
CA MET A 664 -14.57 6.83 -22.85
C MET A 664 -15.10 5.42 -23.21
N GLY A 665 -14.33 4.58 -23.91
CA GLY A 665 -14.81 3.29 -24.42
C GLY A 665 -15.85 3.39 -25.54
N ALA A 666 -16.07 4.59 -26.11
CA ALA A 666 -17.13 4.88 -27.08
C ALA A 666 -16.69 4.76 -28.55
N ASP A 667 -15.48 4.25 -28.83
CA ASP A 667 -14.90 4.14 -30.20
C ASP A 667 -15.82 3.42 -31.19
N ARG A 668 -16.49 2.34 -30.75
CA ARG A 668 -17.44 1.57 -31.58
C ARG A 668 -18.65 2.42 -32.02
N TYR A 669 -19.14 3.28 -31.14
CA TYR A 669 -20.29 4.15 -31.43
C TYR A 669 -19.92 5.27 -32.40
N ALA A 670 -18.72 5.87 -32.20
CA ALA A 670 -18.23 6.93 -33.08
C ALA A 670 -18.05 6.50 -34.54
N LYS A 671 -17.86 5.19 -34.78
CA LYS A 671 -17.72 4.60 -36.13
C LYS A 671 -19.04 4.28 -36.84
N MET A 672 -20.20 4.43 -36.17
CA MET A 672 -21.50 4.17 -36.78
C MET A 672 -21.80 5.19 -37.87
N LYS A 673 -22.16 4.72 -39.05
CA LYS A 673 -22.38 5.57 -40.20
C LYS A 673 -23.80 6.18 -40.18
N ASN A 674 -23.93 7.41 -40.67
CA ASN A 674 -25.20 8.11 -40.90
C ASN A 674 -26.06 8.41 -39.66
N ILE A 675 -25.48 8.34 -38.44
CA ILE A 675 -26.22 8.68 -37.21
C ILE A 675 -25.79 10.02 -36.62
N PHE A 676 -24.58 10.49 -36.95
CA PHE A 676 -24.04 11.74 -36.43
C PHE A 676 -24.26 12.90 -37.41
N LYS A 677 -24.62 14.05 -36.85
CA LYS A 677 -24.56 15.35 -37.53
C LYS A 677 -23.49 16.19 -36.85
N SER A 678 -22.69 16.87 -37.64
CA SER A 678 -21.66 17.74 -37.11
C SER A 678 -22.27 18.94 -36.39
N PRO A 679 -21.84 19.26 -35.18
CA PRO A 679 -22.17 20.53 -34.53
C PRO A 679 -21.38 21.72 -35.11
N PHE A 680 -20.43 21.49 -36.01
CA PHE A 680 -19.52 22.49 -36.57
C PHE A 680 -19.67 22.63 -38.09
N LYS A 681 -19.53 23.88 -38.58
CA LYS A 681 -19.67 24.21 -39.98
C LYS A 681 -18.65 23.65 -40.94
N ASP A 682 -17.42 23.46 -40.41
CA ASP A 682 -16.24 23.00 -41.16
C ASP A 682 -16.00 21.49 -41.05
N VAL A 683 -16.91 20.76 -40.40
CA VAL A 683 -16.88 19.31 -40.30
C VAL A 683 -18.05 18.71 -41.04
N SER A 684 -17.81 17.98 -42.13
CA SER A 684 -18.87 17.32 -42.92
C SER A 684 -19.51 16.15 -42.15
N ASP A 685 -20.84 15.98 -42.29
CA ASP A 685 -21.55 14.80 -41.76
C ASP A 685 -21.02 13.46 -42.33
N SER A 686 -20.37 13.50 -43.49
CA SER A 686 -19.72 12.34 -44.12
C SER A 686 -18.28 12.11 -43.66
N SER A 687 -17.73 12.96 -42.78
CA SER A 687 -16.39 12.82 -42.27
C SER A 687 -16.25 11.54 -41.47
N ALA A 688 -15.11 10.84 -41.62
CA ALA A 688 -14.79 9.69 -40.78
C ALA A 688 -14.61 10.06 -39.28
N TYR A 689 -14.44 11.35 -38.96
CA TYR A 689 -14.29 11.86 -37.62
C TYR A 689 -15.54 12.52 -37.04
N VAL A 690 -16.65 12.59 -37.80
CA VAL A 690 -17.88 13.27 -37.32
C VAL A 690 -18.40 12.69 -36.02
N GLY A 691 -18.41 11.35 -35.87
CA GLY A 691 -18.86 10.68 -34.65
C GLY A 691 -17.95 10.99 -33.47
N TYR A 692 -16.63 10.96 -33.65
CA TYR A 692 -15.66 11.30 -32.61
C TYR A 692 -15.77 12.75 -32.14
N ILE A 693 -15.88 13.70 -33.08
CA ILE A 693 -16.03 15.12 -32.79
C ILE A 693 -17.36 15.38 -32.08
N SER A 694 -18.44 14.77 -32.54
CA SER A 694 -19.79 14.97 -31.97
C SER A 694 -19.90 14.41 -30.55
N ILE A 695 -19.34 13.22 -30.29
CA ILE A 695 -19.31 12.61 -28.94
C ILE A 695 -18.44 13.43 -28.00
N ALA A 696 -17.19 13.74 -28.38
CA ALA A 696 -16.28 14.51 -27.55
C ALA A 696 -16.81 15.91 -27.23
N TRP A 697 -17.50 16.54 -28.18
CA TRP A 697 -18.16 17.83 -27.98
C TRP A 697 -19.41 17.71 -27.06
N ALA A 698 -20.22 16.70 -27.26
CA ALA A 698 -21.40 16.46 -26.41
C ALA A 698 -21.00 16.15 -24.96
N ALA A 699 -19.87 15.46 -24.76
CA ALA A 699 -19.27 15.22 -23.47
C ALA A 699 -18.56 16.46 -22.89
N GLY A 700 -18.52 17.58 -23.61
CA GLY A 700 -17.86 18.80 -23.17
C GLY A 700 -16.32 18.72 -23.15
N ALA A 701 -15.71 17.65 -23.67
CA ALA A 701 -14.27 17.47 -23.68
C ALA A 701 -13.55 18.36 -24.71
N VAL A 702 -14.21 18.69 -25.81
CA VAL A 702 -13.66 19.59 -26.84
C VAL A 702 -14.65 20.70 -27.15
N ASP A 703 -14.15 21.85 -27.58
CA ASP A 703 -14.92 23.01 -27.99
C ASP A 703 -14.62 23.45 -29.43
N GLY A 704 -15.44 24.31 -29.96
CA GLY A 704 -15.23 25.00 -31.23
C GLY A 704 -14.98 26.50 -31.05
N SER A 705 -14.70 27.16 -32.15
CA SER A 705 -14.56 28.61 -32.16
C SER A 705 -15.91 29.30 -32.05
N LYS A 706 -15.94 30.59 -31.65
CA LYS A 706 -17.15 31.45 -31.59
C LYS A 706 -17.88 31.54 -32.95
N ASN A 707 -17.18 31.28 -34.05
CA ASN A 707 -17.74 31.31 -35.41
C ASN A 707 -18.41 29.99 -35.81
N GLY A 708 -18.39 28.98 -34.93
CA GLY A 708 -19.00 27.68 -35.14
C GLY A 708 -18.14 26.72 -35.98
N ASN A 709 -16.83 26.92 -36.02
CA ASN A 709 -15.86 26.04 -36.65
C ASN A 709 -15.11 25.23 -35.60
N PHE A 710 -14.73 23.99 -35.92
CA PHE A 710 -13.92 23.10 -35.09
C PHE A 710 -12.44 23.16 -35.43
N ASP A 711 -12.09 23.41 -36.69
CA ASP A 711 -10.73 23.35 -37.25
C ASP A 711 -10.10 21.92 -37.09
N PRO A 712 -10.72 20.89 -37.71
CA PRO A 712 -10.39 19.49 -37.45
C PRO A 712 -8.92 19.12 -37.76
N ASP A 713 -8.28 19.80 -38.74
CA ASP A 713 -6.92 19.57 -39.17
C ASP A 713 -5.90 20.50 -38.51
N GLY A 714 -6.36 21.46 -37.70
CA GLY A 714 -5.52 22.33 -36.90
C GLY A 714 -4.72 21.57 -35.84
N TYR A 715 -3.44 21.92 -35.66
CA TYR A 715 -2.62 21.30 -34.61
C TYR A 715 -3.06 21.75 -33.21
N VAL A 716 -3.02 20.82 -32.28
CA VAL A 716 -3.33 21.08 -30.86
C VAL A 716 -2.12 21.72 -30.18
N THR A 717 -2.34 22.86 -29.50
CA THR A 717 -1.34 23.44 -28.60
C THR A 717 -1.40 22.75 -27.24
N ARG A 718 -0.30 22.79 -26.49
CA ARG A 718 -0.22 22.20 -25.16
C ARG A 718 -1.28 22.80 -24.23
N GLU A 719 -1.43 24.11 -24.19
CA GLU A 719 -2.46 24.76 -23.37
C GLU A 719 -3.90 24.35 -23.74
N TYR A 720 -4.19 24.15 -25.03
CA TYR A 720 -5.50 23.73 -25.47
C TYR A 720 -5.77 22.26 -25.09
N ALA A 721 -4.77 21.39 -25.17
CA ALA A 721 -4.92 20.01 -24.71
C ALA A 721 -5.24 19.95 -23.21
N TYR A 722 -4.55 20.75 -22.40
CA TYR A 722 -4.82 20.84 -20.96
C TYR A 722 -6.23 21.38 -20.67
N HIS A 723 -6.69 22.38 -21.43
CA HIS A 723 -8.06 22.85 -21.36
C HIS A 723 -9.07 21.73 -21.65
N CYS A 724 -8.85 20.98 -22.71
CA CYS A 724 -9.71 19.86 -23.08
C CYS A 724 -9.71 18.76 -22.01
N ILE A 725 -8.57 18.43 -21.42
CA ILE A 725 -8.43 17.47 -20.32
C ILE A 725 -9.17 17.97 -19.08
N TYR A 726 -9.03 19.25 -18.73
CA TYR A 726 -9.74 19.86 -17.61
C TYR A 726 -11.26 19.74 -17.79
N ASN A 727 -11.76 20.08 -18.97
CA ASN A 727 -13.19 19.96 -19.28
C ASN A 727 -13.66 18.51 -19.32
N TYR A 728 -12.84 17.60 -19.80
CA TYR A 728 -13.11 16.17 -19.81
C TYR A 728 -13.33 15.63 -18.40
N ILE A 729 -12.48 16.04 -17.44
CA ILE A 729 -12.64 15.67 -16.03
C ILE A 729 -13.92 16.24 -15.44
N LEU A 730 -14.28 17.49 -15.79
CA LEU A 730 -15.47 18.15 -15.24
C LEU A 730 -16.79 17.57 -15.77
N ASN A 731 -16.82 17.18 -17.03
CA ASN A 731 -18.07 16.90 -17.75
C ASN A 731 -18.19 15.47 -18.28
N GLY A 732 -17.06 14.80 -18.51
CA GLY A 732 -17.01 13.57 -19.29
C GLY A 732 -16.89 12.27 -18.49
N LEU A 733 -16.67 12.34 -17.18
CA LEU A 733 -16.37 11.16 -16.35
C LEU A 733 -17.57 10.67 -15.52
N ASP A 734 -18.69 11.36 -15.56
CA ASP A 734 -19.94 10.99 -14.84
C ASP A 734 -20.85 10.00 -15.62
N SER A 735 -20.36 9.38 -16.70
CA SER A 735 -21.15 8.47 -17.54
C SER A 735 -20.82 7.00 -17.30
#